data_2db41681637ab99477e017e1596810b3
#
_entry.id   2db41681637ab99477e017e1596810b3
#
_cell.length_a   1.000
_cell.length_b   1.000
_cell.length_c   1.000
_cell.angle_alpha   90.00
_cell.angle_beta   90.00
_cell.angle_gamma   90.00
#
_symmetry.space_group_name_H-M   'P 1'
#
loop_
_entity.id
_entity.type
_entity.pdbx_description
1 polymer ?
#
loop_
_entity_poly.entity_id
_entity_poly.type
_entity_poly.pdbx_seq_one_letter_code
_entity_poly.pdbx_strand_id
1 'polypeptide(L)'
;MSKSLVIVESPAKAKTINKYLGSQYVVKSSVGHIRDLPTVGSSTGEKAKPISTKGMDAEEKAKIKAEKERNALVKRMGIDPYHDWKANYQILPGKEKVVSELKSLAKKADHIYLATDLDREGEAIAWHLREVIGGNDDRFSRVVFNEITKNAIKQAFEKPEQLNMDRVNAQQTRRFLDRVVGFMVSPLLWKKVARGLSAGRVQSVAVKLLVEREREIKAFQPEEYWEVAVLTNNQNKQAIRLDVTDYKGKKFDPKNQKEAQSAVDFLNVSDYVVTDLETKPTSSRPRAPFITSTLQQTASTRLGFGVKKTMMLAQRLYEAGYITYMRTDSTNLSQDALNMARSYIENHFGAQYLPEKPNFYSSKENAQEAHEAIRPSDIRALPESLEGMEKDAVRLYDLIWRQFLACQMPPAQYDSSTLTVTAGDYTLKAKGRILRFDGWTKVLPQIGKNPEDQELPSVTVSEKLALKEVQPTQHFTKPPARFTEAALVKELEKRGIGRPSTYAAIISTIQERGYVRTENRRFYAEKMGEIVTDRLNESFGELMNYDFTANMEDTLDKIASGSVNWKTELNQFFKDFSSQLSKAELDELEGGMRPNNLVETDIKCPTCGRNMAIRTASTGVFLGCSGYALPPKERCKTTINLIPEAELLNVLDESSETKALMDRKRCTKCGTAMDSYVIDSHRKIHICGNNPNCDGYLIEEGSFKIKGYDGPVVECDKCGADMHLKLGRFGKYMGCTNCDNTRKILKNGEVAPPKEEPVHFPELKCEKSDAYFVLRDGASGVFMSAHNFPKSRETRPVKIAELVQYRERLPEKLAYLADAPQKDPEENEAIVRFSRKEKKQYVTSEKEGKATKWIVDFTNGKWVERKK
;
A
#
# COMPACT_ATOMS: atom_id res chain seq x y z
N MET A 1 -1.57 5.79 -50.04
CA MET A 1 -1.11 6.76 -49.04
C MET A 1 -0.52 5.98 -47.89
N SER A 2 0.73 6.24 -47.52
CA SER A 2 1.30 5.63 -46.32
C SER A 2 0.64 6.26 -45.08
N LYS A 3 0.54 5.49 -44.02
CA LYS A 3 -0.16 5.92 -42.81
C LYS A 3 0.86 6.32 -41.76
N SER A 4 0.49 7.28 -40.91
CA SER A 4 1.26 7.59 -39.71
C SER A 4 0.98 6.58 -38.57
N LEU A 5 2.01 6.21 -37.82
CA LEU A 5 1.90 5.32 -36.65
C LEU A 5 1.77 6.15 -35.39
N VAL A 6 0.77 5.85 -34.56
CA VAL A 6 0.58 6.45 -33.24
C VAL A 6 0.80 5.38 -32.19
N ILE A 7 1.75 5.58 -31.27
CA ILE A 7 2.08 4.64 -30.22
C ILE A 7 1.68 5.23 -28.87
N VAL A 8 0.87 4.48 -28.11
CA VAL A 8 0.44 4.79 -26.74
C VAL A 8 0.87 3.69 -25.79
N GLU A 9 0.79 3.90 -24.48
CA GLU A 9 1.23 2.92 -23.49
C GLU A 9 0.23 1.79 -23.20
N SER A 10 -1.08 2.01 -23.42
CA SER A 10 -2.08 0.99 -23.07
C SER A 10 -3.04 0.65 -24.23
N PRO A 11 -3.53 -0.61 -24.30
CA PRO A 11 -4.54 -1.00 -25.28
C PRO A 11 -5.87 -0.24 -25.14
N ALA A 12 -6.25 0.10 -23.90
CA ALA A 12 -7.48 0.86 -23.64
C ALA A 12 -7.39 2.27 -24.20
N LYS A 13 -6.27 2.96 -23.97
CA LYS A 13 -5.97 4.27 -24.53
C LYS A 13 -5.93 4.23 -26.05
N ALA A 14 -5.29 3.20 -26.64
CA ALA A 14 -5.29 3.01 -28.09
C ALA A 14 -6.69 2.90 -28.66
N LYS A 15 -7.57 2.12 -28.04
CA LYS A 15 -8.97 1.95 -28.46
C LYS A 15 -9.73 3.28 -28.43
N THR A 16 -9.54 4.08 -27.37
CA THR A 16 -10.23 5.37 -27.20
C THR A 16 -9.74 6.39 -28.23
N ILE A 17 -8.43 6.54 -28.39
CA ILE A 17 -7.84 7.49 -29.33
C ILE A 17 -8.19 7.14 -30.79
N ASN A 18 -8.20 5.85 -31.12
CA ASN A 18 -8.54 5.39 -32.48
C ASN A 18 -9.96 5.80 -32.91
N LYS A 19 -10.88 6.08 -31.97
CA LYS A 19 -12.23 6.60 -32.28
C LYS A 19 -12.20 8.04 -32.81
N TYR A 20 -11.16 8.81 -32.46
CA TYR A 20 -11.06 10.23 -32.77
C TYR A 20 -10.13 10.55 -33.94
N LEU A 21 -9.20 9.64 -34.24
CA LEU A 21 -8.26 9.79 -35.35
C LEU A 21 -8.82 9.19 -36.64
N GLY A 22 -8.49 9.82 -37.78
CA GLY A 22 -8.92 9.37 -39.11
C GLY A 22 -8.15 8.15 -39.63
N SER A 23 -8.54 7.67 -40.80
CA SER A 23 -7.98 6.46 -41.45
C SER A 23 -6.50 6.57 -41.84
N GLN A 24 -5.94 7.79 -41.82
CA GLN A 24 -4.52 8.05 -42.08
C GLN A 24 -3.61 7.67 -40.93
N TYR A 25 -4.17 7.31 -39.79
CA TYR A 25 -3.42 6.89 -38.59
C TYR A 25 -3.61 5.41 -38.30
N VAL A 26 -2.55 4.77 -37.82
CA VAL A 26 -2.58 3.42 -37.22
C VAL A 26 -2.21 3.57 -35.74
N VAL A 27 -3.17 3.32 -34.84
CA VAL A 27 -2.94 3.46 -33.39
C VAL A 27 -2.62 2.10 -32.79
N LYS A 28 -1.48 2.00 -32.08
CA LYS A 28 -0.99 0.80 -31.42
C LYS A 28 -0.52 1.08 -30.00
N SER A 29 -0.50 0.04 -29.18
CA SER A 29 -0.02 0.12 -27.80
C SER A 29 1.32 -0.59 -27.62
N SER A 30 2.21 0.01 -26.83
CA SER A 30 3.43 -0.63 -26.32
C SER A 30 3.16 -1.60 -25.16
N VAL A 31 1.93 -1.56 -24.61
CA VAL A 31 1.56 -2.33 -23.41
C VAL A 31 2.48 -1.98 -22.21
N GLY A 32 2.69 -0.69 -21.95
CA GLY A 32 3.59 -0.17 -20.94
C GLY A 32 5.04 -0.08 -21.42
N HIS A 33 6.00 -0.15 -20.50
CA HIS A 33 7.43 -0.17 -20.81
C HIS A 33 7.82 -1.35 -21.67
N ILE A 34 8.66 -1.13 -22.65
CA ILE A 34 9.18 -2.17 -23.55
C ILE A 34 10.61 -2.57 -23.22
N ARG A 35 11.39 -1.69 -22.58
CA ARG A 35 12.74 -1.98 -22.10
C ARG A 35 13.01 -1.32 -20.76
N ASP A 36 13.90 -1.91 -19.98
CA ASP A 36 14.37 -1.39 -18.69
C ASP A 36 15.79 -1.92 -18.43
N LEU A 37 16.35 -1.51 -17.31
CA LEU A 37 17.57 -2.09 -16.76
C LEU A 37 17.38 -3.59 -16.45
N PRO A 38 18.43 -4.43 -16.46
CA PRO A 38 18.32 -5.87 -16.25
C PRO A 38 17.54 -6.22 -14.99
N THR A 39 16.67 -7.24 -15.08
CA THR A 39 16.01 -7.82 -13.89
C THR A 39 16.94 -8.80 -13.19
N VAL A 40 16.79 -8.93 -11.87
CA VAL A 40 17.59 -9.90 -11.08
C VAL A 40 17.33 -11.30 -11.61
N GLY A 41 18.39 -11.98 -12.05
CA GLY A 41 18.30 -13.35 -12.63
C GLY A 41 18.40 -13.43 -14.16
N SER A 42 18.37 -12.31 -14.89
CA SER A 42 18.58 -12.30 -16.35
C SER A 42 20.08 -12.23 -16.70
N SER A 43 20.85 -13.28 -16.42
CA SER A 43 22.24 -13.37 -16.86
C SER A 43 22.33 -13.90 -18.30
N THR A 44 22.01 -13.09 -19.28
CA THR A 44 22.42 -13.33 -20.67
C THR A 44 23.76 -12.67 -20.90
N GLY A 45 24.85 -13.38 -20.69
CA GLY A 45 26.16 -12.85 -20.95
C GLY A 45 27.24 -13.90 -20.76
N GLU A 46 28.19 -13.94 -21.71
CA GLU A 46 29.37 -14.78 -21.68
C GLU A 46 30.00 -14.82 -20.29
N LYS A 47 30.29 -16.01 -19.80
CA LYS A 47 31.11 -16.19 -18.59
C LYS A 47 32.47 -15.62 -18.88
N ALA A 48 32.87 -14.57 -18.15
CA ALA A 48 34.22 -14.04 -18.26
C ALA A 48 35.24 -15.16 -18.02
N LYS A 49 36.26 -15.25 -18.91
CA LYS A 49 37.32 -16.24 -18.76
C LYS A 49 37.99 -16.08 -17.40
N PRO A 50 38.22 -17.16 -16.66
CA PRO A 50 38.87 -17.07 -15.36
C PRO A 50 40.31 -16.49 -15.52
N ILE A 51 40.58 -15.41 -14.82
CA ILE A 51 41.94 -14.84 -14.72
C ILE A 51 42.72 -15.77 -13.80
N SER A 52 43.88 -16.28 -14.27
CA SER A 52 44.76 -17.10 -13.44
C SER A 52 45.41 -16.23 -12.37
N THR A 53 45.18 -16.56 -11.10
CA THR A 53 45.78 -15.88 -9.94
C THR A 53 47.01 -16.62 -9.42
N LYS A 54 47.56 -17.54 -10.20
CA LYS A 54 48.77 -18.35 -9.84
C LYS A 54 49.98 -17.45 -9.87
N GLY A 55 50.67 -17.31 -8.74
CA GLY A 55 51.87 -16.48 -8.62
C GLY A 55 51.66 -15.05 -8.11
N MET A 56 50.44 -14.60 -7.86
CA MET A 56 50.13 -13.28 -7.33
C MET A 56 50.19 -13.25 -5.80
N ASP A 57 50.55 -12.11 -5.26
CA ASP A 57 50.52 -11.88 -3.81
C ASP A 57 49.11 -11.72 -3.24
N ALA A 58 48.97 -11.58 -1.92
CA ALA A 58 47.65 -11.48 -1.26
C ALA A 58 46.92 -10.17 -1.62
N GLU A 59 47.65 -9.08 -1.80
CA GLU A 59 47.11 -7.77 -2.11
C GLU A 59 46.60 -7.71 -3.57
N GLU A 60 47.36 -8.26 -4.51
CA GLU A 60 46.97 -8.40 -5.92
C GLU A 60 45.71 -9.28 -6.08
N LYS A 61 45.66 -10.41 -5.36
CA LYS A 61 44.48 -11.27 -5.34
C LYS A 61 43.26 -10.56 -4.77
N ALA A 62 43.44 -9.75 -3.72
CA ALA A 62 42.33 -8.96 -3.13
C ALA A 62 41.84 -7.89 -4.11
N LYS A 63 42.70 -7.18 -4.83
CA LYS A 63 42.37 -6.19 -5.85
C LYS A 63 41.57 -6.81 -7.01
N ILE A 64 42.04 -7.94 -7.54
CA ILE A 64 41.33 -8.67 -8.61
C ILE A 64 39.96 -9.17 -8.14
N LYS A 65 39.88 -9.64 -6.89
CA LYS A 65 38.60 -10.07 -6.31
C LYS A 65 37.64 -8.91 -6.19
N ALA A 66 38.05 -7.78 -5.66
CA ALA A 66 37.25 -6.56 -5.52
C ALA A 66 36.78 -6.04 -6.88
N GLU A 67 37.65 -6.05 -7.90
CA GLU A 67 37.29 -5.66 -9.26
C GLU A 67 36.26 -6.62 -9.88
N LYS A 68 36.42 -7.92 -9.71
CA LYS A 68 35.43 -8.91 -10.16
C LYS A 68 34.05 -8.73 -9.49
N GLU A 69 34.05 -8.47 -8.19
CA GLU A 69 32.80 -8.22 -7.43
C GLU A 69 32.14 -6.93 -7.89
N ARG A 70 32.90 -5.86 -8.11
CA ARG A 70 32.41 -4.60 -8.67
C ARG A 70 31.81 -4.77 -10.06
N ASN A 71 32.51 -5.45 -10.97
CA ASN A 71 32.06 -5.70 -12.33
C ASN A 71 30.79 -6.58 -12.34
N ALA A 72 30.72 -7.57 -11.45
CA ALA A 72 29.51 -8.39 -11.27
C ALA A 72 28.34 -7.56 -10.74
N LEU A 73 28.57 -6.61 -9.85
CA LEU A 73 27.57 -5.70 -9.33
C LEU A 73 27.06 -4.75 -10.41
N VAL A 74 27.94 -4.10 -11.16
CA VAL A 74 27.61 -3.23 -12.30
C VAL A 74 26.76 -3.99 -13.32
N LYS A 75 27.15 -5.23 -13.66
CA LYS A 75 26.38 -6.07 -14.58
C LYS A 75 24.94 -6.35 -14.06
N ARG A 76 24.80 -6.63 -12.77
CA ARG A 76 23.49 -6.87 -12.14
C ARG A 76 22.64 -5.59 -12.04
N MET A 77 23.25 -4.46 -11.71
CA MET A 77 22.58 -3.16 -11.69
C MET A 77 22.16 -2.71 -13.08
N GLY A 78 22.93 -3.07 -14.11
CA GLY A 78 22.73 -2.60 -15.47
C GLY A 78 23.11 -1.13 -15.67
N ILE A 79 23.80 -0.53 -14.72
CA ILE A 79 24.36 0.83 -14.77
C ILE A 79 25.78 0.83 -14.22
N ASP A 80 26.63 1.66 -14.77
CA ASP A 80 28.01 1.79 -14.35
C ASP A 80 28.31 3.20 -13.81
N PRO A 81 28.19 3.39 -12.49
CA PRO A 81 28.48 4.69 -11.87
C PRO A 81 29.96 5.09 -11.91
N TYR A 82 30.85 4.18 -12.26
CA TYR A 82 32.29 4.42 -12.36
C TYR A 82 32.73 4.88 -13.77
N HIS A 83 31.87 4.66 -14.77
CA HIS A 83 32.11 5.02 -16.17
C HIS A 83 30.92 5.79 -16.76
N ASP A 84 30.77 7.05 -16.35
CA ASP A 84 29.83 8.03 -16.86
C ASP A 84 28.35 7.56 -16.89
N TRP A 85 27.96 6.73 -15.92
CA TRP A 85 26.58 6.24 -15.76
C TRP A 85 26.05 5.47 -16.98
N LYS A 86 26.93 4.78 -17.69
CA LYS A 86 26.56 3.95 -18.84
C LYS A 86 25.50 2.93 -18.42
N ALA A 87 24.36 2.99 -19.10
CA ALA A 87 23.21 2.11 -18.82
C ALA A 87 23.11 0.99 -19.87
N ASN A 88 22.83 -0.22 -19.42
CA ASN A 88 22.58 -1.39 -20.26
C ASN A 88 21.08 -1.71 -20.25
N TYR A 89 20.32 -1.01 -21.09
CA TYR A 89 18.88 -1.27 -21.23
C TYR A 89 18.62 -2.52 -22.05
N GLN A 90 17.70 -3.34 -21.60
CA GLN A 90 17.29 -4.59 -22.24
C GLN A 90 15.78 -4.59 -22.51
N ILE A 91 15.37 -5.24 -23.60
CA ILE A 91 13.94 -5.48 -23.87
C ILE A 91 13.41 -6.36 -22.73
N LEU A 92 12.29 -5.94 -22.14
CA LEU A 92 11.67 -6.69 -21.07
C LEU A 92 11.16 -8.07 -21.55
N PRO A 93 11.33 -9.12 -20.76
CA PRO A 93 10.82 -10.45 -21.10
C PRO A 93 9.31 -10.42 -21.42
N GLY A 94 8.94 -11.02 -22.55
CA GLY A 94 7.57 -11.05 -23.06
C GLY A 94 7.16 -9.82 -23.89
N LYS A 95 8.07 -8.86 -24.11
CA LYS A 95 7.83 -7.69 -24.97
C LYS A 95 8.37 -7.84 -26.39
N GLU A 96 9.07 -8.91 -26.70
CA GLU A 96 9.74 -9.15 -27.98
C GLU A 96 8.74 -9.10 -29.16
N LYS A 97 7.55 -9.68 -28.96
CA LYS A 97 6.49 -9.68 -30.00
C LYS A 97 5.95 -8.27 -30.25
N VAL A 98 5.67 -7.53 -29.18
CA VAL A 98 5.17 -6.14 -29.26
C VAL A 98 6.19 -5.26 -29.96
N VAL A 99 7.46 -5.37 -29.59
CA VAL A 99 8.57 -4.63 -30.21
C VAL A 99 8.71 -4.97 -31.70
N SER A 100 8.65 -6.26 -32.07
CA SER A 100 8.71 -6.71 -33.46
C SER A 100 7.56 -6.14 -34.30
N GLU A 101 6.33 -6.16 -33.75
CA GLU A 101 5.15 -5.58 -34.42
C GLU A 101 5.31 -4.08 -34.63
N LEU A 102 5.71 -3.34 -33.58
CA LEU A 102 5.92 -1.90 -33.66
C LEU A 102 7.00 -1.53 -34.68
N LYS A 103 8.13 -2.25 -34.70
CA LYS A 103 9.18 -2.06 -35.72
C LYS A 103 8.68 -2.30 -37.15
N SER A 104 7.87 -3.36 -37.34
CA SER A 104 7.29 -3.67 -38.67
C SER A 104 6.35 -2.57 -39.15
N LEU A 105 5.52 -2.04 -38.28
CA LEU A 105 4.61 -0.93 -38.58
C LEU A 105 5.37 0.38 -38.81
N ALA A 106 6.38 0.68 -38.00
CA ALA A 106 7.21 1.85 -38.13
C ALA A 106 7.95 1.92 -39.49
N LYS A 107 8.38 0.75 -40.01
CA LYS A 107 8.99 0.70 -41.35
C LYS A 107 8.05 1.11 -42.49
N LYS A 108 6.74 0.92 -42.28
CA LYS A 108 5.69 1.24 -43.27
C LYS A 108 5.06 2.61 -43.08
N ALA A 109 5.37 3.30 -41.98
CA ALA A 109 4.82 4.58 -41.62
C ALA A 109 5.70 5.72 -42.11
N ASP A 110 5.09 6.81 -42.58
CA ASP A 110 5.82 8.04 -42.96
C ASP A 110 6.29 8.76 -41.70
N HIS A 111 5.45 8.80 -40.68
CA HIS A 111 5.71 9.51 -39.43
C HIS A 111 5.25 8.70 -38.24
N ILE A 112 5.89 8.88 -37.07
CA ILE A 112 5.62 8.16 -35.84
C ILE A 112 5.32 9.16 -34.73
N TYR A 113 4.11 9.10 -34.21
CA TYR A 113 3.67 9.90 -33.06
C TYR A 113 3.77 9.10 -31.77
N LEU A 114 4.52 9.62 -30.80
CA LEU A 114 4.69 9.05 -29.47
C LEU A 114 3.69 9.75 -28.52
N ALA A 115 2.53 9.12 -28.34
CA ALA A 115 1.39 9.69 -27.63
C ALA A 115 1.20 9.04 -26.23
N THR A 116 2.29 8.81 -25.54
CA THR A 116 2.33 8.32 -24.15
C THR A 116 1.95 9.43 -23.17
N ASP A 117 1.72 9.09 -21.89
CA ASP A 117 1.28 10.04 -20.88
C ASP A 117 2.20 11.27 -20.77
N LEU A 118 1.68 12.34 -20.22
CA LEU A 118 2.36 13.65 -20.18
C LEU A 118 3.40 13.75 -19.05
N ASP A 119 3.47 12.79 -18.13
CA ASP A 119 4.44 12.78 -17.04
C ASP A 119 5.84 12.28 -17.47
N ARG A 120 6.81 12.34 -16.56
CA ARG A 120 8.20 11.89 -16.81
C ARG A 120 8.29 10.42 -17.20
N GLU A 121 7.40 9.58 -16.65
CA GLU A 121 7.33 8.16 -16.98
C GLU A 121 6.87 7.97 -18.43
N GLY A 122 5.83 8.70 -18.88
CA GLY A 122 5.38 8.69 -20.26
C GLY A 122 6.46 9.21 -21.23
N GLU A 123 7.23 10.21 -20.84
CA GLU A 123 8.36 10.73 -21.63
C GLU A 123 9.47 9.67 -21.77
N ALA A 124 9.79 8.95 -20.69
CA ALA A 124 10.76 7.86 -20.72
C ALA A 124 10.29 6.69 -21.59
N ILE A 125 9.00 6.32 -21.54
CA ILE A 125 8.42 5.30 -22.42
C ILE A 125 8.57 5.74 -23.88
N ALA A 126 8.25 6.98 -24.20
CA ALA A 126 8.38 7.54 -25.55
C ALA A 126 9.84 7.48 -26.05
N TRP A 127 10.79 7.86 -25.20
CA TRP A 127 12.21 7.77 -25.50
C TRP A 127 12.67 6.32 -25.73
N HIS A 128 12.26 5.38 -24.89
CA HIS A 128 12.57 3.96 -25.06
C HIS A 128 12.01 3.39 -26.37
N LEU A 129 10.81 3.81 -26.75
CA LEU A 129 10.19 3.43 -28.04
C LEU A 129 11.02 3.96 -29.22
N ARG A 130 11.40 5.23 -29.17
CA ARG A 130 12.23 5.86 -30.20
C ARG A 130 13.58 5.13 -30.36
N GLU A 131 14.26 4.86 -29.26
CA GLU A 131 15.54 4.16 -29.23
C GLU A 131 15.45 2.74 -29.82
N VAL A 132 14.39 2.00 -29.45
CA VAL A 132 14.20 0.62 -29.91
C VAL A 132 13.77 0.56 -31.36
N ILE A 133 12.91 1.45 -31.84
CA ILE A 133 12.47 1.53 -33.23
C ILE A 133 13.63 1.98 -34.12
N GLY A 134 14.39 2.98 -33.71
CA GLY A 134 15.50 3.55 -34.45
C GLY A 134 15.08 4.35 -35.67
N GLY A 135 16.04 4.86 -36.41
CA GLY A 135 15.86 5.68 -37.62
C GLY A 135 16.11 7.15 -37.34
N ASN A 136 15.76 8.00 -38.35
CA ASN A 136 15.96 9.46 -38.25
C ASN A 136 14.99 10.06 -37.22
N ASP A 137 15.48 11.00 -36.41
CA ASP A 137 14.71 11.71 -35.39
C ASP A 137 13.55 12.53 -35.98
N ASP A 138 13.71 13.09 -37.17
CA ASP A 138 12.68 13.87 -37.88
C ASP A 138 11.38 13.07 -38.13
N ARG A 139 11.44 11.76 -38.06
CA ARG A 139 10.27 10.87 -38.21
C ARG A 139 9.44 10.75 -36.94
N PHE A 140 9.93 11.24 -35.79
CA PHE A 140 9.27 11.08 -34.52
C PHE A 140 8.76 12.45 -34.03
N SER A 141 7.54 12.45 -33.54
CA SER A 141 6.98 13.57 -32.79
C SER A 141 6.32 13.11 -31.50
N ARG A 142 6.45 13.91 -30.49
CA ARG A 142 5.79 13.74 -29.19
C ARG A 142 4.43 14.41 -29.21
N VAL A 143 3.38 13.72 -28.78
CA VAL A 143 2.04 14.27 -28.65
C VAL A 143 1.57 14.07 -27.22
N VAL A 144 1.23 15.16 -26.55
CA VAL A 144 0.76 15.15 -25.15
C VAL A 144 -0.61 15.81 -25.04
N PHE A 145 -1.42 15.28 -24.16
CA PHE A 145 -2.76 15.81 -23.88
C PHE A 145 -3.15 15.47 -22.44
N ASN A 146 -3.89 16.38 -21.83
CA ASN A 146 -4.34 16.25 -20.45
C ASN A 146 -5.62 15.40 -20.32
N GLU A 147 -6.38 15.26 -21.39
CA GLU A 147 -7.61 14.47 -21.46
C GLU A 147 -7.76 13.78 -22.82
N ILE A 148 -8.47 12.66 -22.83
CA ILE A 148 -8.68 11.89 -24.08
C ILE A 148 -10.07 12.23 -24.64
N THR A 149 -10.21 13.44 -25.14
CA THR A 149 -11.40 13.93 -25.86
C THR A 149 -11.06 14.23 -27.32
N LYS A 150 -12.09 14.28 -28.18
CA LYS A 150 -11.91 14.58 -29.61
C LYS A 150 -11.17 15.90 -29.83
N ASN A 151 -11.54 16.95 -29.08
CA ASN A 151 -10.94 18.28 -29.23
C ASN A 151 -9.50 18.31 -28.71
N ALA A 152 -9.24 17.77 -27.53
CA ALA A 152 -7.89 17.72 -26.96
C ALA A 152 -6.92 16.92 -27.84
N ILE A 153 -7.36 15.76 -28.35
CA ILE A 153 -6.58 14.96 -29.28
C ILE A 153 -6.27 15.74 -30.58
N LYS A 154 -7.28 16.35 -31.20
CA LYS A 154 -7.09 17.13 -32.40
C LYS A 154 -6.08 18.26 -32.18
N GLN A 155 -6.24 19.06 -31.15
CA GLN A 155 -5.33 20.17 -30.81
C GLN A 155 -3.90 19.67 -30.55
N ALA A 156 -3.74 18.54 -29.87
CA ALA A 156 -2.43 17.97 -29.60
C ALA A 156 -1.71 17.50 -30.87
N PHE A 157 -2.44 16.95 -31.85
CA PHE A 157 -1.86 16.54 -33.14
C PHE A 157 -1.59 17.72 -34.08
N GLU A 158 -2.24 18.86 -33.86
CA GLU A 158 -1.93 20.10 -34.58
C GLU A 158 -0.63 20.78 -34.12
N LYS A 159 -0.19 20.48 -32.87
CA LYS A 159 1.01 21.07 -32.28
C LYS A 159 1.90 19.97 -31.66
N PRO A 160 2.44 19.06 -32.48
CA PRO A 160 3.34 18.05 -31.99
C PRO A 160 4.66 18.67 -31.48
N GLU A 161 5.23 18.05 -30.44
CA GLU A 161 6.46 18.48 -29.81
C GLU A 161 7.61 17.51 -30.13
N GLN A 162 8.82 17.86 -29.73
CA GLN A 162 9.95 16.94 -29.68
C GLN A 162 10.04 16.24 -28.33
N LEU A 163 10.75 15.11 -28.27
CA LEU A 163 11.07 14.43 -27.01
C LEU A 163 11.83 15.38 -26.08
N ASN A 164 11.36 15.51 -24.87
CA ASN A 164 12.03 16.31 -23.84
C ASN A 164 13.06 15.46 -23.09
N MET A 165 14.32 15.61 -23.47
CA MET A 165 15.42 14.84 -22.89
C MET A 165 15.68 15.18 -21.41
N ASP A 166 15.34 16.37 -20.94
CA ASP A 166 15.49 16.73 -19.53
C ASP A 166 14.51 15.94 -18.66
N ARG A 167 13.28 15.75 -19.12
CA ARG A 167 12.31 14.86 -18.47
C ARG A 167 12.75 13.40 -18.49
N VAL A 168 13.30 12.92 -19.62
CA VAL A 168 13.89 11.59 -19.73
C VAL A 168 15.04 11.43 -18.73
N ASN A 169 15.95 12.41 -18.67
CA ASN A 169 17.10 12.39 -17.77
C ASN A 169 16.68 12.43 -16.30
N ALA A 170 15.63 13.15 -15.94
CA ALA A 170 15.07 13.16 -14.59
C ALA A 170 14.52 11.77 -14.20
N GLN A 171 13.82 11.09 -15.10
CA GLN A 171 13.35 9.72 -14.87
C GLN A 171 14.51 8.74 -14.78
N GLN A 172 15.51 8.84 -15.66
CA GLN A 172 16.73 8.02 -15.59
C GLN A 172 17.46 8.24 -14.27
N THR A 173 17.66 9.50 -13.86
CA THR A 173 18.32 9.84 -12.59
C THR A 173 17.63 9.17 -11.43
N ARG A 174 16.31 9.29 -11.32
CA ARG A 174 15.51 8.60 -10.29
C ARG A 174 15.75 7.09 -10.34
N ARG A 175 15.68 6.50 -11.52
CA ARG A 175 15.87 5.06 -11.72
C ARG A 175 17.25 4.59 -11.31
N PHE A 176 18.29 5.37 -11.60
CA PHE A 176 19.68 5.07 -11.26
C PHE A 176 19.93 5.20 -9.77
N LEU A 177 19.44 6.26 -9.13
CA LEU A 177 19.52 6.42 -7.68
C LEU A 177 18.88 5.26 -6.93
N ASP A 178 17.66 4.89 -7.31
CA ASP A 178 16.93 3.78 -6.68
C ASP A 178 17.64 2.44 -6.91
N ARG A 179 18.27 2.27 -8.07
CA ARG A 179 19.03 1.08 -8.43
C ARG A 179 20.31 0.96 -7.62
N VAL A 180 21.09 2.04 -7.50
CA VAL A 180 22.32 2.11 -6.70
C VAL A 180 22.04 1.80 -5.24
N VAL A 181 21.09 2.50 -4.64
CA VAL A 181 20.74 2.28 -3.23
C VAL A 181 20.25 0.85 -3.01
N GLY A 182 19.32 0.37 -3.83
CA GLY A 182 18.75 -0.95 -3.68
C GLY A 182 19.76 -2.09 -3.82
N PHE A 183 20.64 -2.02 -4.81
CA PHE A 183 21.61 -3.08 -5.12
C PHE A 183 22.87 -3.06 -4.25
N MET A 184 23.24 -1.92 -3.69
CA MET A 184 24.40 -1.78 -2.84
C MET A 184 24.09 -1.94 -1.35
N VAL A 185 22.98 -1.39 -0.88
CA VAL A 185 22.60 -1.46 0.55
C VAL A 185 21.95 -2.80 0.92
N SER A 186 21.12 -3.37 0.03
CA SER A 186 20.43 -4.63 0.36
C SER A 186 21.39 -5.79 0.67
N PRO A 187 22.48 -6.04 -0.08
CA PRO A 187 23.46 -7.06 0.27
C PRO A 187 24.16 -6.81 1.61
N LEU A 188 24.40 -5.54 1.97
CA LEU A 188 24.95 -5.18 3.27
C LEU A 188 23.98 -5.55 4.40
N LEU A 189 22.69 -5.26 4.24
CA LEU A 189 21.66 -5.68 5.19
C LEU A 189 21.60 -7.21 5.30
N TRP A 190 21.78 -7.96 4.20
CA TRP A 190 21.80 -9.43 4.24
C TRP A 190 23.00 -9.97 5.03
N LYS A 191 24.15 -9.32 4.90
CA LYS A 191 25.37 -9.70 5.61
C LYS A 191 25.28 -9.37 7.10
N LYS A 192 24.79 -8.19 7.44
CA LYS A 192 24.83 -7.63 8.81
C LYS A 192 23.56 -7.91 9.63
N VAL A 193 22.38 -7.95 9.00
CA VAL A 193 21.09 -8.03 9.72
C VAL A 193 20.37 -9.34 9.45
N ALA A 194 19.80 -9.53 8.26
CA ALA A 194 19.13 -10.77 7.88
C ALA A 194 18.95 -10.85 6.36
N ARG A 195 18.92 -12.09 5.82
CA ARG A 195 18.69 -12.33 4.40
C ARG A 195 17.29 -11.89 3.95
N GLY A 196 17.18 -11.41 2.71
CA GLY A 196 15.93 -11.03 2.08
C GLY A 196 15.45 -9.61 2.40
N LEU A 197 16.21 -8.86 3.23
CA LEU A 197 15.91 -7.45 3.49
C LEU A 197 16.28 -6.58 2.27
N SER A 198 15.66 -5.44 2.17
CA SER A 198 15.94 -4.47 1.11
C SER A 198 15.86 -3.05 1.63
N ALA A 199 16.70 -2.19 1.09
CA ALA A 199 16.64 -0.76 1.27
C ALA A 199 16.17 -0.08 -0.02
N GLY A 200 15.54 1.07 0.11
CA GLY A 200 15.18 1.93 -1.01
C GLY A 200 15.16 3.37 -0.54
N ARG A 201 15.59 4.28 -1.38
CA ARG A 201 15.76 5.70 -1.04
C ARG A 201 14.52 6.33 -0.41
N VAL A 202 13.35 6.18 -1.00
CA VAL A 202 12.10 6.78 -0.50
C VAL A 202 11.34 5.81 0.42
N GLN A 203 11.33 4.53 0.10
CA GLN A 203 10.60 3.50 0.86
C GLN A 203 11.13 3.36 2.30
N SER A 204 12.45 3.41 2.48
CA SER A 204 13.05 3.31 3.82
C SER A 204 12.69 4.51 4.68
N VAL A 205 12.60 5.70 4.10
CA VAL A 205 12.17 6.92 4.78
C VAL A 205 10.67 6.87 5.12
N ALA A 206 9.83 6.29 4.25
CA ALA A 206 8.42 6.07 4.56
C ALA A 206 8.23 5.06 5.71
N VAL A 207 9.03 3.98 5.76
CA VAL A 207 9.05 3.05 6.89
C VAL A 207 9.47 3.76 8.18
N LYS A 208 10.47 4.64 8.12
CA LYS A 208 10.92 5.44 9.27
C LYS A 208 9.79 6.25 9.89
N LEU A 209 8.93 6.91 9.09
CA LEU A 209 7.75 7.62 9.59
C LEU A 209 6.84 6.72 10.43
N LEU A 210 6.62 5.50 9.97
CA LEU A 210 5.77 4.53 10.66
C LEU A 210 6.43 3.99 11.93
N VAL A 211 7.74 3.75 11.88
CA VAL A 211 8.54 3.33 13.04
C VAL A 211 8.56 4.41 14.12
N GLU A 212 8.78 5.66 13.76
CA GLU A 212 8.75 6.79 14.70
C GLU A 212 7.38 6.91 15.36
N ARG A 213 6.28 6.78 14.59
CA ARG A 213 4.92 6.79 15.13
C ARG A 213 4.67 5.63 16.09
N GLU A 214 5.14 4.43 15.79
CA GLU A 214 5.02 3.28 16.68
C GLU A 214 5.78 3.49 18.00
N ARG A 215 6.96 4.12 17.94
CA ARG A 215 7.74 4.48 19.13
C ARG A 215 7.08 5.57 19.96
N GLU A 216 6.51 6.60 19.32
CA GLU A 216 5.72 7.62 20.00
C GLU A 216 4.56 7.00 20.79
N ILE A 217 3.83 6.05 20.16
CA ILE A 217 2.73 5.33 20.79
C ILE A 217 3.21 4.49 21.99
N LYS A 218 4.30 3.74 21.82
CA LYS A 218 4.84 2.88 22.88
C LYS A 218 5.43 3.68 24.05
N ALA A 219 5.95 4.88 23.80
CA ALA A 219 6.47 5.78 24.83
C ALA A 219 5.36 6.56 25.55
N PHE A 220 4.20 6.73 24.90
CA PHE A 220 3.10 7.53 25.43
C PHE A 220 2.54 6.93 26.72
N GLN A 221 2.29 7.80 27.71
CA GLN A 221 1.63 7.44 28.95
C GLN A 221 0.28 8.15 29.02
N PRO A 222 -0.83 7.41 28.93
CA PRO A 222 -2.16 8.01 29.06
C PRO A 222 -2.34 8.67 30.44
N GLU A 223 -2.82 9.89 30.44
CA GLU A 223 -3.14 10.65 31.65
C GLU A 223 -4.65 10.75 31.80
N GLU A 224 -5.11 10.54 33.03
CA GLU A 224 -6.52 10.68 33.39
C GLU A 224 -6.94 12.14 33.40
N TYR A 225 -8.11 12.43 32.86
CA TYR A 225 -8.80 13.71 32.98
C TYR A 225 -10.31 13.47 33.00
N TRP A 226 -11.03 14.46 33.51
CA TRP A 226 -12.48 14.37 33.61
C TRP A 226 -13.15 15.52 32.88
N GLU A 227 -14.29 15.25 32.31
CA GLU A 227 -15.20 16.23 31.75
C GLU A 227 -16.48 16.21 32.57
N VAL A 228 -17.05 17.39 32.83
CA VAL A 228 -18.32 17.49 33.56
C VAL A 228 -19.31 18.20 32.64
N ALA A 229 -20.40 17.54 32.32
CA ALA A 229 -21.53 18.10 31.64
C ALA A 229 -22.73 18.23 32.56
N VAL A 230 -23.55 19.23 32.32
CA VAL A 230 -24.77 19.50 33.09
C VAL A 230 -25.96 19.50 32.14
N LEU A 231 -26.97 18.70 32.47
CA LEU A 231 -28.25 18.75 31.79
C LEU A 231 -29.17 19.68 32.53
N THR A 232 -29.71 20.66 31.83
CA THR A 232 -30.64 21.67 32.36
C THR A 232 -31.88 21.73 31.47
N ASN A 233 -32.94 22.34 31.96
CA ASN A 233 -34.12 22.69 31.20
C ASN A 233 -34.32 24.21 31.23
N ASN A 234 -34.74 24.79 30.08
CA ASN A 234 -35.19 26.17 30.03
C ASN A 234 -36.65 26.30 30.59
N GLN A 235 -37.19 27.49 30.58
CA GLN A 235 -38.58 27.76 31.07
C GLN A 235 -39.62 26.96 30.30
N ASN A 236 -39.36 26.65 29.04
CA ASN A 236 -40.22 25.85 28.18
C ASN A 236 -40.02 24.33 28.36
N LYS A 237 -39.30 23.90 29.38
CA LYS A 237 -38.93 22.47 29.66
C LYS A 237 -38.10 21.79 28.53
N GLN A 238 -37.43 22.57 27.69
CA GLN A 238 -36.53 22.05 26.67
C GLN A 238 -35.15 21.76 27.28
N ALA A 239 -34.63 20.60 27.02
CA ALA A 239 -33.34 20.17 27.57
C ALA A 239 -32.15 20.86 26.87
N ILE A 240 -31.21 21.34 27.69
CA ILE A 240 -29.94 21.91 27.24
C ILE A 240 -28.80 21.18 27.93
N ARG A 241 -27.86 20.63 27.13
CA ARG A 241 -26.61 20.09 27.65
C ARG A 241 -25.55 21.19 27.64
N LEU A 242 -24.97 21.42 28.80
CA LEU A 242 -23.92 22.40 29.02
C LEU A 242 -22.64 21.69 29.42
N ASP A 243 -21.53 22.02 28.81
CA ASP A 243 -20.22 21.50 29.20
C ASP A 243 -19.51 22.52 30.08
N VAL A 244 -18.97 22.08 31.20
CA VAL A 244 -18.20 22.96 32.13
C VAL A 244 -16.87 23.30 31.48
N THR A 245 -16.64 24.58 31.21
CA THR A 245 -15.43 25.03 30.50
C THR A 245 -14.43 25.73 31.41
N ASP A 246 -14.89 26.48 32.40
CA ASP A 246 -14.02 27.26 33.26
C ASP A 246 -14.43 27.20 34.72
N TYR A 247 -13.44 27.35 35.61
CA TYR A 247 -13.60 27.54 37.05
C TYR A 247 -12.82 28.77 37.51
N LYS A 248 -13.49 29.73 38.10
CA LYS A 248 -12.90 31.02 38.53
C LYS A 248 -12.11 31.70 37.39
N GLY A 249 -12.65 31.67 36.17
CA GLY A 249 -12.04 32.30 35.01
C GLY A 249 -10.82 31.57 34.43
N LYS A 250 -10.49 30.37 34.93
CA LYS A 250 -9.43 29.49 34.39
C LYS A 250 -10.06 28.25 33.81
N LYS A 251 -9.45 27.68 32.76
CA LYS A 251 -9.90 26.43 32.15
C LYS A 251 -10.11 25.36 33.22
N PHE A 252 -11.29 24.77 33.24
CA PHE A 252 -11.61 23.62 34.09
C PHE A 252 -11.00 22.33 33.50
N ASP A 253 -10.08 21.72 34.23
CA ASP A 253 -9.32 20.54 33.74
C ASP A 253 -9.03 19.60 34.91
N PRO A 254 -10.06 18.92 35.46
CA PRO A 254 -9.91 18.01 36.60
C PRO A 254 -9.11 16.78 36.18
N LYS A 255 -8.10 16.42 36.98
CA LYS A 255 -7.16 15.36 36.71
C LYS A 255 -7.49 14.05 37.39
N ASN A 256 -8.48 14.04 38.30
CA ASN A 256 -8.87 12.85 39.04
C ASN A 256 -10.34 12.93 39.47
N GLN A 257 -10.86 11.78 39.90
CA GLN A 257 -12.24 11.67 40.33
C GLN A 257 -12.59 12.63 41.49
N LYS A 258 -11.67 12.88 42.41
CA LYS A 258 -11.92 13.75 43.57
C LYS A 258 -12.18 15.21 43.14
N GLU A 259 -11.39 15.70 42.17
CA GLU A 259 -11.57 17.06 41.64
C GLU A 259 -12.89 17.15 40.84
N ALA A 260 -13.20 16.13 40.04
CA ALA A 260 -14.47 16.07 39.33
C ALA A 260 -15.66 15.99 40.27
N GLN A 261 -15.60 15.19 41.35
CA GLN A 261 -16.66 15.05 42.34
C GLN A 261 -16.89 16.33 43.11
N SER A 262 -15.82 17.05 43.45
CA SER A 262 -15.96 18.37 44.11
C SER A 262 -16.74 19.38 43.24
N ALA A 263 -16.52 19.34 41.93
CA ALA A 263 -17.29 20.17 41.00
C ALA A 263 -18.74 19.69 40.89
N VAL A 264 -18.99 18.38 40.87
CA VAL A 264 -20.33 17.80 40.82
C VAL A 264 -21.13 18.18 42.04
N ASP A 265 -20.52 18.08 43.22
CA ASP A 265 -21.19 18.41 44.49
C ASP A 265 -21.60 19.90 44.55
N PHE A 266 -20.73 20.78 44.08
CA PHE A 266 -21.03 22.20 43.98
C PHE A 266 -22.11 22.50 42.91
N LEU A 267 -22.01 21.90 41.74
CA LEU A 267 -22.95 22.12 40.64
C LEU A 267 -24.36 21.60 40.94
N ASN A 268 -24.48 20.54 41.78
CA ASN A 268 -25.78 20.00 42.17
C ASN A 268 -26.61 20.96 43.05
N VAL A 269 -25.98 21.92 43.68
CA VAL A 269 -26.66 22.90 44.59
C VAL A 269 -26.60 24.34 44.03
N SER A 270 -26.07 24.52 42.83
CA SER A 270 -25.88 25.84 42.23
C SER A 270 -27.10 26.30 41.44
N ASP A 271 -27.32 27.58 41.36
CA ASP A 271 -28.23 28.20 40.39
C ASP A 271 -27.53 28.37 39.03
N TYR A 272 -28.24 28.07 37.96
CA TYR A 272 -27.77 28.20 36.58
C TYR A 272 -28.37 29.42 35.92
N VAL A 273 -27.54 30.44 35.63
CA VAL A 273 -28.00 31.70 35.03
C VAL A 273 -27.35 31.89 33.66
N VAL A 274 -28.18 32.13 32.65
CA VAL A 274 -27.71 32.52 31.32
C VAL A 274 -27.05 33.89 31.39
N THR A 275 -25.76 33.92 31.09
CA THR A 275 -24.96 35.18 31.15
C THR A 275 -24.72 35.78 29.78
N ASP A 276 -24.68 34.94 28.74
CA ASP A 276 -24.50 35.42 27.38
C ASP A 276 -25.07 34.43 26.35
N LEU A 277 -25.55 34.97 25.24
CA LEU A 277 -25.97 34.21 24.06
C LEU A 277 -25.49 34.95 22.83
N GLU A 278 -24.41 34.47 22.25
CA GLU A 278 -23.80 35.03 21.07
C GLU A 278 -24.15 34.20 19.83
N THR A 279 -24.67 34.85 18.79
CA THR A 279 -24.90 34.18 17.47
C THR A 279 -24.10 34.92 16.41
N LYS A 280 -23.28 34.18 15.66
CA LYS A 280 -22.42 34.70 14.60
C LYS A 280 -22.65 33.96 13.29
N PRO A 281 -22.70 34.65 12.15
CA PRO A 281 -22.65 34.01 10.87
C PRO A 281 -21.26 33.34 10.66
N THR A 282 -21.26 32.09 10.27
CA THR A 282 -20.05 31.36 9.92
C THR A 282 -20.22 30.71 8.55
N SER A 283 -19.11 30.43 7.89
CA SER A 283 -19.16 29.82 6.56
C SER A 283 -18.16 28.66 6.41
N SER A 284 -18.55 27.69 5.61
CA SER A 284 -17.67 26.58 5.19
C SER A 284 -17.40 26.68 3.70
N ARG A 285 -16.14 26.91 3.32
CA ARG A 285 -15.74 27.03 1.90
C ARG A 285 -15.56 25.67 1.24
N PRO A 286 -15.82 25.54 -0.06
CA PRO A 286 -15.52 24.34 -0.80
C PRO A 286 -14.01 24.08 -0.88
N ARG A 287 -13.64 22.82 -0.96
CA ARG A 287 -12.24 22.43 -1.18
C ARG A 287 -11.87 22.56 -2.66
N ALA A 288 -10.55 22.65 -2.91
CA ALA A 288 -10.00 22.65 -4.26
C ALA A 288 -10.43 21.41 -5.07
N PRO A 289 -10.41 21.49 -6.41
CA PRO A 289 -10.54 20.31 -7.25
C PRO A 289 -9.42 19.32 -6.92
N PHE A 290 -9.63 18.05 -7.22
CA PHE A 290 -8.68 17.01 -6.83
C PHE A 290 -7.31 17.13 -7.51
N ILE A 291 -6.29 16.94 -6.72
CA ILE A 291 -4.96 16.48 -7.13
C ILE A 291 -4.81 15.01 -6.75
N THR A 292 -3.75 14.35 -7.20
CA THR A 292 -3.54 12.92 -6.91
C THR A 292 -3.65 12.58 -5.44
N SER A 293 -2.97 13.31 -4.57
CA SER A 293 -2.97 13.05 -3.13
C SER A 293 -4.32 13.26 -2.47
N THR A 294 -5.04 14.34 -2.81
CA THR A 294 -6.35 14.63 -2.23
C THR A 294 -7.43 13.67 -2.75
N LEU A 295 -7.33 13.20 -4.00
CA LEU A 295 -8.19 12.14 -4.53
C LEU A 295 -7.97 10.84 -3.74
N GLN A 296 -6.72 10.42 -3.53
CA GLN A 296 -6.38 9.23 -2.76
C GLN A 296 -6.92 9.29 -1.33
N GLN A 297 -6.75 10.44 -0.66
CA GLN A 297 -7.23 10.68 0.70
C GLN A 297 -8.77 10.63 0.77
N THR A 298 -9.44 11.32 -0.13
CA THR A 298 -10.91 11.40 -0.13
C THR A 298 -11.56 10.10 -0.56
N ALA A 299 -10.99 9.38 -1.53
CA ALA A 299 -11.45 8.05 -1.92
C ALA A 299 -11.30 7.04 -0.77
N SER A 300 -10.22 7.13 0.00
CA SER A 300 -10.02 6.30 1.20
C SER A 300 -11.09 6.58 2.26
N THR A 301 -11.37 7.84 2.56
CA THR A 301 -12.31 8.22 3.62
C THR A 301 -13.78 8.03 3.21
N ARG A 302 -14.15 8.39 1.97
CA ARG A 302 -15.56 8.35 1.51
C ARG A 302 -15.95 7.00 0.90
N LEU A 303 -15.02 6.34 0.18
CA LEU A 303 -15.34 5.12 -0.57
C LEU A 303 -14.70 3.88 0.04
N GLY A 304 -13.77 4.04 0.98
CA GLY A 304 -13.00 2.94 1.57
C GLY A 304 -11.98 2.33 0.60
N PHE A 305 -11.56 3.05 -0.43
CA PHE A 305 -10.60 2.55 -1.40
C PHE A 305 -9.17 2.76 -0.92
N GLY A 306 -8.33 1.73 -1.05
CA GLY A 306 -6.89 1.89 -0.87
C GLY A 306 -6.26 2.71 -2.00
N VAL A 307 -5.10 3.27 -1.74
CA VAL A 307 -4.38 4.17 -2.68
C VAL A 307 -4.12 3.49 -4.03
N LYS A 308 -3.63 2.26 -4.03
CA LYS A 308 -3.39 1.47 -5.26
C LYS A 308 -4.68 1.26 -6.08
N LYS A 309 -5.78 0.92 -5.40
CA LYS A 309 -7.09 0.73 -6.06
C LYS A 309 -7.58 2.04 -6.67
N THR A 310 -7.48 3.14 -5.93
CA THR A 310 -7.89 4.47 -6.40
C THR A 310 -7.16 4.84 -7.70
N MET A 311 -5.83 4.65 -7.74
CA MET A 311 -5.04 4.97 -8.93
C MET A 311 -5.33 4.06 -10.10
N MET A 312 -5.57 2.77 -9.86
CA MET A 312 -5.97 1.83 -10.92
C MET A 312 -7.32 2.22 -11.54
N LEU A 313 -8.29 2.62 -10.73
CA LEU A 313 -9.60 3.06 -11.22
C LEU A 313 -9.52 4.41 -11.94
N ALA A 314 -8.74 5.35 -11.41
CA ALA A 314 -8.50 6.64 -12.05
C ALA A 314 -7.82 6.49 -13.42
N GLN A 315 -6.85 5.58 -13.54
CA GLN A 315 -6.20 5.24 -14.81
C GLN A 315 -7.24 4.75 -15.84
N ARG A 316 -8.15 3.86 -15.45
CA ARG A 316 -9.20 3.35 -16.33
C ARG A 316 -10.16 4.45 -16.79
N LEU A 317 -10.56 5.34 -15.87
CA LEU A 317 -11.41 6.48 -16.20
C LEU A 317 -10.73 7.44 -17.17
N TYR A 318 -9.45 7.73 -16.95
CA TYR A 318 -8.65 8.56 -17.87
C TYR A 318 -8.52 7.93 -19.25
N GLU A 319 -8.11 6.66 -19.31
CA GLU A 319 -7.94 5.94 -20.59
C GLU A 319 -9.24 5.78 -21.39
N ALA A 320 -10.38 5.75 -20.71
CA ALA A 320 -11.71 5.76 -21.31
C ALA A 320 -12.17 7.16 -21.75
N GLY A 321 -11.46 8.21 -21.37
CA GLY A 321 -11.76 9.60 -21.72
C GLY A 321 -12.76 10.30 -20.79
N TYR A 322 -13.02 9.77 -19.61
CA TYR A 322 -13.99 10.34 -18.67
C TYR A 322 -13.41 11.40 -17.74
N ILE A 323 -12.13 11.34 -17.42
CA ILE A 323 -11.45 12.31 -16.55
C ILE A 323 -10.17 12.82 -17.18
N THR A 324 -9.69 13.96 -16.68
CA THR A 324 -8.35 14.49 -16.96
C THR A 324 -7.27 13.57 -16.35
N TYR A 325 -6.01 13.81 -16.70
CA TYR A 325 -4.88 13.00 -16.23
C TYR A 325 -4.81 12.97 -14.70
N MET A 326 -4.74 11.77 -14.13
CA MET A 326 -4.88 11.54 -12.69
C MET A 326 -3.60 11.72 -11.88
N ARG A 327 -2.44 11.87 -12.51
CA ARG A 327 -1.17 12.14 -11.83
C ARG A 327 -0.83 13.60 -11.94
N THR A 328 -1.35 14.41 -11.03
CA THR A 328 -1.19 15.86 -10.99
C THR A 328 -1.10 16.38 -9.57
N ASP A 329 -0.33 17.42 -9.38
CA ASP A 329 -0.26 18.23 -8.16
C ASP A 329 -0.83 19.65 -8.38
N SER A 330 -1.41 19.91 -9.54
CA SER A 330 -2.03 21.19 -9.91
C SER A 330 -3.52 21.21 -9.54
N THR A 331 -3.97 22.27 -8.90
CA THR A 331 -5.38 22.59 -8.65
C THR A 331 -5.98 23.51 -9.72
N ASN A 332 -5.22 23.85 -10.76
CA ASN A 332 -5.68 24.74 -11.82
C ASN A 332 -6.77 24.08 -12.66
N LEU A 333 -7.68 24.92 -13.17
CA LEU A 333 -8.72 24.54 -14.11
C LEU A 333 -8.59 25.40 -15.35
N SER A 334 -8.72 24.79 -16.52
CA SER A 334 -8.77 25.51 -17.80
C SER A 334 -9.99 26.42 -17.86
N GLN A 335 -9.95 27.44 -18.69
CA GLN A 335 -11.09 28.33 -18.90
C GLN A 335 -12.33 27.57 -19.40
N ASP A 336 -12.14 26.58 -20.27
CA ASP A 336 -13.24 25.74 -20.78
C ASP A 336 -13.86 24.92 -19.64
N ALA A 337 -13.03 24.37 -18.74
CA ALA A 337 -13.51 23.64 -17.57
C ALA A 337 -14.31 24.54 -16.60
N LEU A 338 -13.81 25.76 -16.36
CA LEU A 338 -14.53 26.74 -15.54
C LEU A 338 -15.89 27.10 -16.16
N ASN A 339 -15.92 27.39 -17.45
CA ASN A 339 -17.15 27.73 -18.17
C ASN A 339 -18.15 26.55 -18.14
N MET A 340 -17.65 25.33 -18.36
CA MET A 340 -18.46 24.12 -18.32
C MET A 340 -19.10 23.89 -16.93
N ALA A 341 -18.32 24.01 -15.86
CA ALA A 341 -18.83 23.86 -14.50
C ALA A 341 -19.84 24.96 -14.15
N ARG A 342 -19.54 26.21 -14.45
CA ARG A 342 -20.39 27.35 -14.13
C ARG A 342 -21.73 27.29 -14.87
N SER A 343 -21.70 26.98 -16.16
CA SER A 343 -22.93 26.80 -16.95
C SER A 343 -23.79 25.64 -16.43
N TYR A 344 -23.15 24.53 -16.01
CA TYR A 344 -23.87 23.42 -15.42
C TYR A 344 -24.55 23.80 -14.08
N ILE A 345 -23.80 24.50 -13.21
CA ILE A 345 -24.32 24.96 -11.91
C ILE A 345 -25.51 25.88 -12.11
N GLU A 346 -25.41 26.90 -12.99
CA GLU A 346 -26.47 27.83 -13.26
C GLU A 346 -27.75 27.14 -13.75
N ASN A 347 -27.61 26.24 -14.72
CA ASN A 347 -28.75 25.56 -15.36
C ASN A 347 -29.42 24.51 -14.46
N HIS A 348 -28.70 23.85 -13.53
CA HIS A 348 -29.23 22.74 -12.75
C HIS A 348 -29.51 23.07 -11.28
N PHE A 349 -28.81 24.08 -10.74
CA PHE A 349 -28.95 24.47 -9.33
C PHE A 349 -29.50 25.90 -9.15
N GLY A 350 -29.39 26.74 -10.18
CA GLY A 350 -29.85 28.12 -10.16
C GLY A 350 -28.76 29.13 -9.80
N ALA A 351 -29.06 30.40 -10.06
CA ALA A 351 -28.12 31.50 -9.93
C ALA A 351 -27.55 31.68 -8.50
N GLN A 352 -28.30 31.34 -7.46
CA GLN A 352 -27.85 31.43 -6.07
C GLN A 352 -26.71 30.47 -5.73
N TYR A 353 -26.50 29.41 -6.53
CA TYR A 353 -25.38 28.49 -6.39
C TYR A 353 -24.18 28.82 -7.28
N LEU A 354 -24.24 29.93 -8.01
CA LEU A 354 -23.19 30.41 -8.87
C LEU A 354 -22.52 31.65 -8.28
N PRO A 355 -21.30 31.59 -7.77
CA PRO A 355 -20.56 32.77 -7.31
C PRO A 355 -20.37 33.76 -8.46
N GLU A 356 -20.34 35.07 -8.16
CA GLU A 356 -20.12 36.13 -9.16
C GLU A 356 -18.83 35.89 -9.98
N LYS A 357 -17.76 35.48 -9.25
CA LYS A 357 -16.46 35.16 -9.86
C LYS A 357 -16.12 33.67 -9.67
N PRO A 358 -15.37 33.07 -10.59
CA PRO A 358 -14.85 31.72 -10.39
C PRO A 358 -14.02 31.60 -9.11
N ASN A 359 -14.13 30.46 -8.44
CA ASN A 359 -13.24 30.14 -7.33
C ASN A 359 -11.88 29.69 -7.88
N PHE A 360 -10.82 30.33 -7.42
CA PHE A 360 -9.44 29.98 -7.74
C PHE A 360 -8.76 29.38 -6.51
N TYR A 361 -7.90 28.40 -6.75
CA TYR A 361 -7.16 27.70 -5.71
C TYR A 361 -5.68 27.76 -6.02
N SER A 362 -4.84 28.05 -5.01
CA SER A 362 -3.39 28.08 -5.18
C SER A 362 -2.85 26.67 -5.40
N SER A 363 -2.10 26.49 -6.46
CA SER A 363 -1.20 25.35 -6.64
C SER A 363 0.15 25.66 -5.98
N LYS A 364 0.95 24.63 -5.70
CA LYS A 364 2.34 24.83 -5.29
C LYS A 364 3.08 25.55 -6.43
N GLU A 365 4.00 26.46 -6.10
CA GLU A 365 4.76 27.25 -7.09
C GLU A 365 5.49 26.38 -8.14
N ASN A 366 5.83 25.14 -7.78
CA ASN A 366 6.54 24.16 -8.60
C ASN A 366 5.66 22.98 -9.05
N ALA A 367 4.35 23.15 -9.19
CA ALA A 367 3.49 22.11 -9.74
C ALA A 367 3.94 21.76 -11.17
N GLN A 368 4.52 20.58 -11.38
CA GLN A 368 5.23 20.27 -12.62
C GLN A 368 4.66 19.12 -13.46
N GLU A 369 3.93 18.20 -12.83
CA GLU A 369 3.58 16.97 -13.52
C GLU A 369 2.36 17.09 -14.44
N ALA A 370 1.43 18.01 -14.17
CA ALA A 370 0.32 18.31 -15.03
C ALA A 370 -0.15 19.76 -14.85
N HIS A 371 -0.73 20.33 -15.91
CA HIS A 371 -1.16 21.72 -15.88
C HIS A 371 -2.59 21.91 -15.35
N GLU A 372 -3.33 20.86 -15.09
CA GLU A 372 -4.73 20.90 -14.68
C GLU A 372 -5.04 19.89 -13.57
N ALA A 373 -6.09 20.17 -12.78
CA ALA A 373 -6.61 19.29 -11.74
C ALA A 373 -7.32 18.06 -12.32
N ILE A 374 -7.60 17.07 -11.47
CA ILE A 374 -8.42 15.91 -11.82
C ILE A 374 -9.88 16.33 -11.82
N ARG A 375 -10.51 16.25 -12.98
CA ARG A 375 -11.91 16.60 -13.20
C ARG A 375 -12.54 15.74 -14.29
N PRO A 376 -13.89 15.71 -14.40
CA PRO A 376 -14.54 15.14 -15.57
C PRO A 376 -14.09 15.84 -16.84
N SER A 377 -13.90 15.08 -17.91
CA SER A 377 -13.64 15.64 -19.25
C SER A 377 -14.87 16.33 -19.81
N ASP A 378 -16.06 15.78 -19.52
CA ASP A 378 -17.36 16.37 -19.85
C ASP A 378 -18.30 16.24 -18.65
N ILE A 379 -18.75 17.35 -18.09
CA ILE A 379 -19.65 17.37 -16.93
C ILE A 379 -21.03 16.77 -17.24
N ARG A 380 -21.42 16.70 -18.53
CA ARG A 380 -22.68 16.11 -18.97
C ARG A 380 -22.67 14.59 -18.94
N ALA A 381 -21.50 13.96 -18.87
CA ALA A 381 -21.38 12.53 -18.61
C ALA A 381 -21.68 12.26 -17.14
N LEU A 382 -22.94 11.96 -16.85
CA LEU A 382 -23.39 11.68 -15.50
C LEU A 382 -22.83 10.34 -15.01
N PRO A 383 -22.58 10.16 -13.70
CA PRO A 383 -22.01 8.93 -13.16
C PRO A 383 -22.73 7.65 -13.58
N GLU A 384 -24.06 7.67 -13.61
CA GLU A 384 -24.89 6.55 -14.02
C GLU A 384 -24.83 6.21 -15.52
N SER A 385 -24.33 7.12 -16.35
CA SER A 385 -24.28 6.96 -17.81
C SER A 385 -22.94 6.43 -18.33
N LEU A 386 -21.97 6.13 -17.46
CA LEU A 386 -20.63 5.67 -17.88
C LEU A 386 -20.66 4.25 -18.46
N GLU A 387 -20.39 4.15 -19.76
CA GLU A 387 -20.33 2.87 -20.45
C GLU A 387 -19.00 2.13 -20.22
N GLY A 388 -19.09 0.82 -20.03
CA GLY A 388 -17.93 -0.06 -19.92
C GLY A 388 -17.13 0.09 -18.63
N MET A 389 -17.64 0.83 -17.64
CA MET A 389 -16.97 1.03 -16.35
C MET A 389 -17.55 0.11 -15.27
N GLU A 390 -16.67 -0.45 -14.44
CA GLU A 390 -17.04 -1.21 -13.26
C GLU A 390 -17.64 -0.29 -12.17
N LYS A 391 -18.48 -0.86 -11.30
CA LYS A 391 -19.19 -0.12 -10.24
C LYS A 391 -18.28 0.76 -9.39
N ASP A 392 -17.08 0.29 -9.04
CA ASP A 392 -16.16 1.08 -8.22
C ASP A 392 -15.53 2.24 -8.99
N ALA A 393 -15.31 2.08 -10.30
CA ALA A 393 -14.87 3.19 -11.17
C ALA A 393 -15.96 4.28 -11.28
N VAL A 394 -17.21 3.87 -11.41
CA VAL A 394 -18.37 4.80 -11.40
C VAL A 394 -18.45 5.56 -10.07
N ARG A 395 -18.26 4.89 -8.94
CA ARG A 395 -18.24 5.55 -7.62
C ARG A 395 -17.07 6.56 -7.48
N LEU A 396 -15.91 6.23 -8.02
CA LEU A 396 -14.77 7.15 -8.03
C LEU A 396 -15.03 8.35 -8.94
N TYR A 397 -15.62 8.11 -10.11
CA TYR A 397 -16.03 9.18 -11.03
C TYR A 397 -17.07 10.10 -10.39
N ASP A 398 -18.08 9.57 -9.72
CA ASP A 398 -19.10 10.35 -9.01
C ASP A 398 -18.45 11.28 -7.96
N LEU A 399 -17.45 10.79 -7.23
CA LEU A 399 -16.69 11.60 -6.28
C LEU A 399 -15.92 12.73 -6.98
N ILE A 400 -15.26 12.46 -8.11
CA ILE A 400 -14.52 13.45 -8.89
C ILE A 400 -15.49 14.49 -9.48
N TRP A 401 -16.60 14.04 -10.03
CA TRP A 401 -17.65 14.85 -10.61
C TRP A 401 -18.25 15.84 -9.59
N ARG A 402 -18.60 15.33 -8.41
CA ARG A 402 -19.16 16.16 -7.32
C ARG A 402 -18.15 17.16 -6.79
N GLN A 403 -16.89 16.77 -6.58
CA GLN A 403 -15.86 17.69 -6.10
C GLN A 403 -15.59 18.80 -7.12
N PHE A 404 -15.60 18.49 -8.41
CA PHE A 404 -15.41 19.47 -9.46
C PHE A 404 -16.53 20.54 -9.49
N LEU A 405 -17.77 20.13 -9.35
CA LEU A 405 -18.87 21.09 -9.23
C LEU A 405 -18.79 21.88 -7.90
N ALA A 406 -18.61 21.15 -6.80
CA ALA A 406 -18.56 21.76 -5.47
C ALA A 406 -17.48 22.85 -5.37
N CYS A 407 -16.31 22.65 -6.02
CA CYS A 407 -15.23 23.64 -5.97
C CYS A 407 -15.58 24.97 -6.62
N GLN A 408 -16.58 25.02 -7.50
CA GLN A 408 -17.05 26.25 -8.18
C GLN A 408 -18.36 26.80 -7.59
N MET A 409 -18.84 26.23 -6.48
CA MET A 409 -20.05 26.69 -5.78
C MET A 409 -19.72 27.64 -4.60
N PRO A 410 -20.70 28.40 -4.11
CA PRO A 410 -20.51 29.30 -2.96
C PRO A 410 -20.33 28.52 -1.66
N PRO A 411 -19.76 29.15 -0.61
CA PRO A 411 -19.67 28.57 0.72
C PRO A 411 -21.05 28.20 1.30
N ALA A 412 -21.08 27.14 2.07
CA ALA A 412 -22.23 26.87 2.95
C ALA A 412 -22.21 27.87 4.10
N GLN A 413 -23.39 28.39 4.47
CA GLN A 413 -23.56 29.43 5.49
C GLN A 413 -24.34 28.87 6.68
N TYR A 414 -23.89 29.24 7.86
CA TYR A 414 -24.46 28.80 9.13
C TYR A 414 -24.60 29.98 10.08
N ASP A 415 -25.59 29.92 10.96
CA ASP A 415 -25.62 30.67 12.19
C ASP A 415 -25.09 29.81 13.33
N SER A 416 -23.93 30.17 13.86
CA SER A 416 -23.31 29.47 14.98
C SER A 416 -23.58 30.20 16.27
N SER A 417 -24.24 29.54 17.22
CA SER A 417 -24.62 30.11 18.53
C SER A 417 -23.78 29.51 19.65
N THR A 418 -23.32 30.33 20.56
CA THR A 418 -22.68 29.93 21.81
C THR A 418 -23.47 30.47 22.98
N LEU A 419 -24.04 29.58 23.76
CA LEU A 419 -24.72 29.87 25.01
C LEU A 419 -23.72 29.78 26.15
N THR A 420 -23.61 30.81 26.97
CA THR A 420 -22.78 30.86 28.19
C THR A 420 -23.68 30.94 29.41
N VAL A 421 -23.45 30.02 30.33
CA VAL A 421 -24.20 29.93 31.60
C VAL A 421 -23.19 29.94 32.75
N THR A 422 -23.52 30.64 33.83
CA THR A 422 -22.76 30.61 35.09
C THR A 422 -23.49 29.83 36.14
N ALA A 423 -22.74 29.03 36.91
CA ALA A 423 -23.19 28.35 38.11
C ALA A 423 -22.18 28.61 39.23
N GLY A 424 -22.39 29.67 40.01
CA GLY A 424 -21.39 30.16 40.95
C GLY A 424 -20.07 30.56 40.27
N ASP A 425 -18.99 29.92 40.71
CA ASP A 425 -17.65 30.13 40.14
C ASP A 425 -17.39 29.38 38.80
N TYR A 426 -18.33 28.56 38.36
CA TYR A 426 -18.20 27.77 37.12
C TYR A 426 -18.85 28.48 35.93
N THR A 427 -18.19 28.41 34.79
CA THR A 427 -18.72 28.78 33.49
C THR A 427 -18.98 27.56 32.66
N LEU A 428 -20.17 27.46 32.11
CA LEU A 428 -20.63 26.36 31.27
C LEU A 428 -21.02 26.91 29.89
N LYS A 429 -20.81 26.10 28.85
CA LYS A 429 -21.16 26.49 27.48
C LYS A 429 -21.91 25.37 26.75
N ALA A 430 -22.83 25.80 25.88
CA ALA A 430 -23.40 24.97 24.85
C ALA A 430 -23.20 25.63 23.49
N LYS A 431 -22.97 24.82 22.47
CA LYS A 431 -22.81 25.27 21.10
C LYS A 431 -23.86 24.64 20.19
N GLY A 432 -24.34 25.42 19.28
CA GLY A 432 -25.26 24.98 18.25
C GLY A 432 -24.97 25.70 16.94
N ARG A 433 -25.40 25.11 15.85
CA ARG A 433 -25.27 25.73 14.55
C ARG A 433 -26.40 25.31 13.62
N ILE A 434 -26.97 26.28 12.94
CA ILE A 434 -28.09 26.09 12.04
C ILE A 434 -27.62 26.38 10.62
N LEU A 435 -27.91 25.48 9.68
CA LEU A 435 -27.65 25.69 8.28
C LEU A 435 -28.61 26.74 7.72
N ARG A 436 -28.10 27.82 7.13
CA ARG A 436 -28.88 28.88 6.46
C ARG A 436 -28.88 28.69 4.96
N PHE A 437 -27.73 28.33 4.38
CA PHE A 437 -27.58 28.06 2.96
C PHE A 437 -26.60 26.94 2.76
N ASP A 438 -26.99 25.91 2.03
CA ASP A 438 -26.19 24.69 1.85
C ASP A 438 -24.99 24.87 0.91
N GLY A 439 -25.03 25.83 -0.03
CA GLY A 439 -23.92 26.11 -0.92
C GLY A 439 -23.36 24.85 -1.59
N TRP A 440 -22.04 24.67 -1.55
CA TRP A 440 -21.36 23.52 -2.15
C TRP A 440 -21.75 22.17 -1.54
N THR A 441 -22.27 22.14 -0.31
CA THR A 441 -22.68 20.88 0.34
C THR A 441 -23.92 20.28 -0.29
N LYS A 442 -24.64 21.04 -1.14
CA LYS A 442 -25.73 20.56 -1.97
C LYS A 442 -25.31 19.40 -2.87
N VAL A 443 -24.14 19.52 -3.47
CA VAL A 443 -23.59 18.52 -4.40
C VAL A 443 -22.72 17.50 -3.68
N LEU A 444 -21.96 17.94 -2.69
CA LEU A 444 -21.03 17.10 -1.94
C LEU A 444 -21.32 17.19 -0.43
N PRO A 445 -22.32 16.47 0.07
CA PRO A 445 -22.64 16.46 1.50
C PRO A 445 -21.44 16.09 2.39
N GLN A 446 -21.38 16.69 3.57
CA GLN A 446 -20.36 16.33 4.56
C GLN A 446 -20.57 14.92 5.09
N ILE A 447 -19.47 14.23 5.46
CA ILE A 447 -19.54 12.90 6.08
C ILE A 447 -19.66 13.07 7.59
N GLY A 448 -20.60 12.32 8.18
CA GLY A 448 -20.83 12.30 9.61
C GLY A 448 -21.70 13.48 10.08
N LYS A 449 -22.12 13.41 11.34
CA LYS A 449 -22.80 14.49 12.01
C LYS A 449 -21.79 15.34 12.80
N ASN A 450 -21.81 16.64 12.60
CA ASN A 450 -21.10 17.53 13.50
C ASN A 450 -21.93 17.63 14.81
N PRO A 451 -21.32 17.40 15.99
CA PRO A 451 -22.03 17.55 17.26
C PRO A 451 -22.69 18.92 17.46
N GLU A 452 -22.16 19.97 16.83
CA GLU A 452 -22.68 21.33 16.87
C GLU A 452 -23.87 21.54 15.90
N ASP A 453 -24.19 20.59 14.97
CA ASP A 453 -25.32 20.68 14.06
C ASP A 453 -26.65 20.43 14.77
N GLN A 454 -26.95 21.29 15.72
CA GLN A 454 -28.17 21.32 16.52
C GLN A 454 -28.61 22.75 16.74
N GLU A 455 -29.92 22.97 16.78
CA GLU A 455 -30.50 24.22 17.22
C GLU A 455 -30.53 24.23 18.75
N LEU A 456 -29.97 25.29 19.35
CA LEU A 456 -30.09 25.48 20.78
C LEU A 456 -31.53 25.95 21.12
N PRO A 457 -32.15 25.43 22.20
CA PRO A 457 -33.41 25.96 22.68
C PRO A 457 -33.34 27.45 22.94
N SER A 458 -34.46 28.14 22.68
CA SER A 458 -34.57 29.57 22.91
C SER A 458 -34.42 29.89 24.41
N VAL A 459 -33.51 30.76 24.73
CA VAL A 459 -33.26 31.28 26.09
C VAL A 459 -32.98 32.77 26.03
N THR A 460 -33.17 33.46 27.18
CA THR A 460 -32.85 34.86 27.31
C THR A 460 -31.73 35.07 28.33
N VAL A 461 -30.97 36.16 28.17
CA VAL A 461 -29.96 36.55 29.15
C VAL A 461 -30.64 36.81 30.50
N SER A 462 -30.01 36.38 31.57
CA SER A 462 -30.52 36.34 32.94
C SER A 462 -31.59 35.27 33.23
N GLU A 463 -31.95 34.44 32.26
CA GLU A 463 -32.86 33.33 32.52
C GLU A 463 -32.19 32.29 33.43
N LYS A 464 -32.97 31.78 34.40
CA LYS A 464 -32.58 30.70 35.26
C LYS A 464 -32.97 29.38 34.61
N LEU A 465 -31.99 28.48 34.47
CA LEU A 465 -32.20 27.12 33.98
C LEU A 465 -32.40 26.16 35.15
N ALA A 466 -33.33 25.22 34.99
CA ALA A 466 -33.57 24.20 35.99
C ALA A 466 -32.57 23.06 35.83
N LEU A 467 -31.83 22.72 36.88
CA LEU A 467 -30.93 21.55 36.87
C LEU A 467 -31.72 20.25 36.72
N LYS A 468 -31.28 19.38 35.86
CA LYS A 468 -31.77 18.03 35.73
C LYS A 468 -30.77 16.99 36.24
N GLU A 469 -29.53 17.07 35.80
CA GLU A 469 -28.49 16.10 36.13
C GLU A 469 -27.10 16.69 35.89
N VAL A 470 -26.14 16.34 36.74
CA VAL A 470 -24.71 16.62 36.56
C VAL A 470 -24.01 15.32 36.19
N GLN A 471 -23.32 15.28 35.06
CA GLN A 471 -22.70 14.07 34.48
C GLN A 471 -21.17 14.22 34.41
N PRO A 472 -20.42 13.68 35.38
CA PRO A 472 -18.98 13.53 35.29
C PRO A 472 -18.62 12.35 34.37
N THR A 473 -17.65 12.52 33.50
CA THR A 473 -17.17 11.46 32.60
C THR A 473 -15.65 11.37 32.66
N GLN A 474 -15.16 10.16 32.95
CA GLN A 474 -13.73 9.87 32.96
C GLN A 474 -13.20 9.70 31.55
N HIS A 475 -12.05 10.29 31.28
CA HIS A 475 -11.32 10.18 30.01
C HIS A 475 -9.84 9.95 30.28
N PHE A 476 -9.16 9.43 29.27
CA PHE A 476 -7.71 9.33 29.23
C PHE A 476 -7.19 9.97 27.97
N THR A 477 -6.05 10.66 28.06
CA THR A 477 -5.37 11.19 26.90
C THR A 477 -5.01 10.06 25.95
N LYS A 478 -5.11 10.28 24.65
CA LYS A 478 -4.88 9.28 23.62
C LYS A 478 -3.49 9.44 23.00
N PRO A 479 -2.79 8.34 22.68
CA PRO A 479 -1.57 8.43 21.91
C PRO A 479 -1.86 8.95 20.50
N PRO A 480 -0.85 9.44 19.76
CA PRO A 480 -1.05 9.81 18.38
C PRO A 480 -1.56 8.61 17.57
N ALA A 481 -2.53 8.84 16.70
CA ALA A 481 -3.13 7.78 15.90
C ALA A 481 -2.12 7.18 14.90
N ARG A 482 -2.18 5.87 14.66
CA ARG A 482 -1.43 5.22 13.59
C ARG A 482 -1.88 5.73 12.24
N PHE A 483 -0.94 5.80 11.31
CA PHE A 483 -1.25 6.23 9.95
C PHE A 483 -2.18 5.25 9.24
N THR A 484 -3.21 5.78 8.59
CA THR A 484 -3.90 5.11 7.49
C THR A 484 -3.14 5.36 6.18
N GLU A 485 -3.49 4.67 5.10
CA GLU A 485 -2.91 5.00 3.77
C GLU A 485 -3.10 6.48 3.42
N ALA A 486 -4.31 7.01 3.64
CA ALA A 486 -4.63 8.42 3.40
C ALA A 486 -3.78 9.39 4.24
N ALA A 487 -3.64 9.10 5.52
CA ALA A 487 -2.84 9.93 6.43
C ALA A 487 -1.34 9.87 6.08
N LEU A 488 -0.84 8.71 5.64
CA LEU A 488 0.54 8.57 5.20
C LEU A 488 0.80 9.34 3.91
N VAL A 489 -0.09 9.27 2.91
CA VAL A 489 0.02 10.09 1.69
C VAL A 489 0.06 11.58 2.03
N LYS A 490 -0.84 12.03 2.91
CA LYS A 490 -0.88 13.42 3.36
C LYS A 490 0.43 13.85 4.03
N GLU A 491 1.00 13.01 4.88
CA GLU A 491 2.26 13.30 5.57
C GLU A 491 3.46 13.31 4.62
N LEU A 492 3.53 12.36 3.69
CA LEU A 492 4.55 12.33 2.64
C LEU A 492 4.49 13.59 1.78
N GLU A 493 3.29 13.97 1.31
CA GLU A 493 3.08 15.20 0.53
C GLU A 493 3.48 16.45 1.31
N LYS A 494 3.07 16.55 2.57
CA LYS A 494 3.43 17.68 3.46
C LYS A 494 4.94 17.85 3.59
N ARG A 495 5.68 16.75 3.63
CA ARG A 495 7.14 16.74 3.73
C ARG A 495 7.86 16.85 2.39
N GLY A 496 7.15 16.89 1.27
CA GLY A 496 7.74 16.89 -0.08
C GLY A 496 8.35 15.56 -0.51
N ILE A 497 8.00 14.45 0.18
CA ILE A 497 8.52 13.11 -0.08
C ILE A 497 7.61 12.38 -1.07
N GLY A 498 8.18 11.94 -2.17
CA GLY A 498 7.41 11.35 -3.27
C GLY A 498 6.75 12.39 -4.18
N ARG A 499 6.08 11.90 -5.20
CA ARG A 499 5.36 12.71 -6.20
C ARG A 499 4.06 11.98 -6.59
N PRO A 500 3.13 12.60 -7.31
CA PRO A 500 1.88 11.96 -7.76
C PRO A 500 2.07 10.58 -8.39
N SER A 501 3.12 10.39 -9.16
CA SER A 501 3.46 9.12 -9.81
C SER A 501 3.96 8.03 -8.84
N THR A 502 4.38 8.37 -7.61
CA THR A 502 5.09 7.45 -6.71
C THR A 502 4.36 7.08 -5.42
N TYR A 503 3.37 7.85 -4.96
CA TYR A 503 2.68 7.58 -3.68
C TYR A 503 2.13 6.15 -3.58
N ALA A 504 1.43 5.69 -4.62
CA ALA A 504 0.85 4.35 -4.63
C ALA A 504 1.93 3.25 -4.61
N ALA A 505 3.04 3.47 -5.32
CA ALA A 505 4.17 2.54 -5.35
C ALA A 505 4.88 2.46 -4.00
N ILE A 506 5.11 3.60 -3.32
CA ILE A 506 5.71 3.67 -1.98
C ILE A 506 4.88 2.82 -1.01
N ILE A 507 3.56 3.07 -0.94
CA ILE A 507 2.65 2.38 -0.02
C ILE A 507 2.60 0.88 -0.32
N SER A 508 2.52 0.47 -1.58
CA SER A 508 2.55 -0.95 -1.94
C SER A 508 3.87 -1.62 -1.56
N THR A 509 5.00 -0.96 -1.83
CA THR A 509 6.33 -1.53 -1.58
C THR A 509 6.59 -1.76 -0.09
N ILE A 510 6.25 -0.81 0.79
CA ILE A 510 6.48 -0.98 2.24
C ILE A 510 5.67 -2.14 2.82
N GLN A 511 4.48 -2.41 2.30
CA GLN A 511 3.65 -3.56 2.68
C GLN A 511 4.23 -4.86 2.13
N GLU A 512 4.62 -4.90 0.85
CA GLU A 512 5.15 -6.09 0.18
C GLU A 512 6.49 -6.55 0.78
N ARG A 513 7.29 -5.63 1.32
CA ARG A 513 8.58 -5.93 1.97
C ARG A 513 8.44 -6.49 3.38
N GLY A 514 7.25 -6.44 3.99
CA GLY A 514 7.00 -6.96 5.33
C GLY A 514 7.61 -6.14 6.47
N TYR A 515 7.94 -4.87 6.23
CA TYR A 515 8.38 -3.94 7.27
C TYR A 515 7.23 -3.32 8.04
N VAL A 516 6.06 -3.35 7.44
CA VAL A 516 4.81 -2.89 8.02
C VAL A 516 3.70 -3.89 7.67
N ARG A 517 2.72 -4.01 8.56
CA ARG A 517 1.48 -4.70 8.30
C ARG A 517 0.31 -3.74 8.36
N THR A 518 -0.75 -4.06 7.66
CA THR A 518 -1.98 -3.28 7.71
C THR A 518 -3.05 -4.08 8.45
N GLU A 519 -3.63 -3.48 9.47
CA GLU A 519 -4.72 -4.05 10.24
C GLU A 519 -5.75 -2.93 10.50
N ASN A 520 -7.03 -3.21 10.30
CA ASN A 520 -8.11 -2.23 10.42
C ASN A 520 -7.82 -0.90 9.69
N ARG A 521 -7.23 -0.99 8.49
CA ARG A 521 -6.81 0.14 7.64
C ARG A 521 -5.72 1.04 8.25
N ARG A 522 -5.00 0.57 9.26
CA ARG A 522 -3.88 1.29 9.91
C ARG A 522 -2.59 0.54 9.73
N PHE A 523 -1.50 1.27 9.60
CA PHE A 523 -0.16 0.72 9.51
C PHE A 523 0.44 0.46 10.89
N TYR A 524 0.99 -0.71 11.05
CA TYR A 524 1.78 -1.14 12.20
C TYR A 524 3.20 -1.42 11.73
N ALA A 525 4.18 -0.80 12.37
CA ALA A 525 5.58 -1.13 12.11
C ALA A 525 5.90 -2.53 12.69
N GLU A 526 6.51 -3.36 11.87
CA GLU A 526 7.03 -4.65 12.31
C GLU A 526 8.41 -4.49 12.96
N LYS A 527 8.77 -5.36 13.88
CA LYS A 527 10.05 -5.29 14.57
C LYS A 527 11.25 -5.29 13.62
N MET A 528 11.20 -6.04 12.53
CA MET A 528 12.22 -6.02 11.50
C MET A 528 12.31 -4.65 10.79
N GLY A 529 11.18 -3.99 10.59
CA GLY A 529 11.15 -2.61 10.08
C GLY A 529 11.85 -1.62 11.02
N GLU A 530 11.62 -1.75 12.34
CA GLU A 530 12.31 -0.94 13.35
C GLU A 530 13.84 -1.15 13.31
N ILE A 531 14.30 -2.41 13.27
CA ILE A 531 15.73 -2.77 13.23
C ILE A 531 16.39 -2.25 11.96
N VAL A 532 15.78 -2.45 10.79
CA VAL A 532 16.32 -1.95 9.50
C VAL A 532 16.40 -0.43 9.51
N THR A 533 15.37 0.25 10.01
CA THR A 533 15.35 1.71 10.14
C THR A 533 16.51 2.20 11.00
N ASP A 534 16.76 1.57 12.14
CA ASP A 534 17.88 1.96 13.02
C ASP A 534 19.23 1.75 12.34
N ARG A 535 19.45 0.61 11.72
CA ARG A 535 20.71 0.30 11.01
C ARG A 535 20.96 1.27 9.86
N LEU A 536 19.92 1.62 9.11
CA LEU A 536 20.02 2.61 8.04
C LEU A 536 20.25 4.03 8.57
N ASN A 537 19.56 4.43 9.66
CA ASN A 537 19.79 5.72 10.29
C ASN A 537 21.24 5.88 10.79
N GLU A 538 21.79 4.84 11.41
CA GLU A 538 23.14 4.84 11.95
C GLU A 538 24.23 4.91 10.87
N SER A 539 24.02 4.17 9.77
CA SER A 539 25.03 4.01 8.72
C SER A 539 24.85 4.96 7.54
N PHE A 540 23.62 5.39 7.28
CA PHE A 540 23.22 6.23 6.14
C PHE A 540 22.27 7.36 6.60
N GLY A 541 22.67 8.10 7.65
CA GLY A 541 21.82 9.11 8.29
C GLY A 541 21.31 10.16 7.33
N GLU A 542 22.12 10.59 6.37
CA GLU A 542 21.71 11.54 5.33
C GLU A 542 20.64 10.95 4.42
N LEU A 543 20.83 9.73 3.92
CA LEU A 543 19.85 9.02 3.09
C LEU A 543 18.50 8.81 3.82
N MET A 544 18.53 8.71 5.14
CA MET A 544 17.37 8.54 6.00
C MET A 544 16.78 9.87 6.50
N ASN A 545 17.33 11.00 6.10
CA ASN A 545 16.83 12.33 6.44
C ASN A 545 15.64 12.71 5.56
N TYR A 546 14.59 13.25 6.17
CA TYR A 546 13.38 13.67 5.44
C TYR A 546 13.66 14.82 4.48
N ASP A 547 14.40 15.83 4.93
CA ASP A 547 14.71 17.01 4.12
C ASP A 547 15.63 16.64 2.95
N PHE A 548 16.57 15.73 3.15
CA PHE A 548 17.43 15.22 2.08
C PHE A 548 16.57 14.54 0.98
N THR A 549 15.62 13.69 1.40
CA THR A 549 14.72 13.02 0.44
C THR A 549 13.84 14.02 -0.31
N ALA A 550 13.30 15.03 0.38
CA ALA A 550 12.51 16.09 -0.23
C ALA A 550 13.35 16.92 -1.21
N ASN A 551 14.55 17.33 -0.81
CA ASN A 551 15.46 18.10 -1.68
C ASN A 551 15.88 17.30 -2.92
N MET A 552 16.05 15.99 -2.80
CA MET A 552 16.34 15.13 -3.95
C MET A 552 15.15 15.06 -4.92
N GLU A 553 13.91 15.04 -4.42
CA GLU A 553 12.72 15.12 -5.28
C GLU A 553 12.64 16.49 -6.00
N ASP A 554 12.98 17.58 -5.32
CA ASP A 554 13.05 18.91 -5.92
C ASP A 554 14.19 19.01 -6.95
N THR A 555 15.32 18.35 -6.68
CA THR A 555 16.43 18.26 -7.65
C THR A 555 16.02 17.51 -8.92
N LEU A 556 15.27 16.41 -8.78
CA LEU A 556 14.71 15.70 -9.93
C LEU A 556 13.75 16.59 -10.75
N ASP A 557 12.99 17.46 -10.08
CA ASP A 557 12.12 18.42 -10.76
C ASP A 557 12.93 19.49 -11.51
N LYS A 558 14.04 19.96 -10.91
CA LYS A 558 14.98 20.89 -11.56
C LYS A 558 15.70 20.27 -12.74
N ILE A 559 16.03 18.97 -12.68
CA ILE A 559 16.58 18.24 -13.84
C ILE A 559 15.52 18.19 -14.95
N ALA A 560 14.27 17.89 -14.63
CA ALA A 560 13.17 17.82 -15.60
C ALA A 560 12.86 19.17 -16.28
N SER A 561 13.18 20.29 -15.62
CA SER A 561 13.07 21.65 -16.21
C SER A 561 14.35 22.11 -16.95
N GLY A 562 15.40 21.28 -16.99
CA GLY A 562 16.68 21.64 -17.61
C GLY A 562 17.55 22.60 -16.78
N SER A 563 17.15 22.90 -15.54
CA SER A 563 17.86 23.86 -14.66
C SER A 563 19.13 23.29 -14.02
N VAL A 564 19.24 21.95 -13.95
CA VAL A 564 20.35 21.24 -13.29
C VAL A 564 20.82 20.09 -14.16
N ASN A 565 22.16 19.88 -14.21
CA ASN A 565 22.73 18.76 -14.95
C ASN A 565 22.61 17.45 -14.17
N TRP A 566 21.94 16.47 -14.73
CA TRP A 566 21.62 15.21 -14.08
C TRP A 566 22.85 14.34 -13.74
N LYS A 567 23.92 14.34 -14.55
CA LYS A 567 25.12 13.58 -14.28
C LYS A 567 25.94 14.18 -13.14
N THR A 568 25.96 15.51 -13.02
CA THR A 568 26.61 16.20 -11.91
C THR A 568 25.96 15.79 -10.58
N GLU A 569 24.64 15.80 -10.52
CA GLU A 569 23.89 15.37 -9.33
C GLU A 569 24.12 13.89 -8.98
N LEU A 570 24.11 13.02 -9.99
CA LEU A 570 24.39 11.60 -9.79
C LEU A 570 25.82 11.37 -9.25
N ASN A 571 26.80 12.07 -9.79
CA ASN A 571 28.20 11.95 -9.36
C ASN A 571 28.38 12.43 -7.92
N GLN A 572 27.76 13.55 -7.56
CA GLN A 572 27.80 14.07 -6.19
C GLN A 572 27.17 13.08 -5.21
N PHE A 573 25.95 12.64 -5.51
CA PHE A 573 25.27 11.64 -4.70
C PHE A 573 26.09 10.36 -4.54
N PHE A 574 26.63 9.84 -5.63
CA PHE A 574 27.39 8.59 -5.61
C PHE A 574 28.69 8.67 -4.81
N LYS A 575 29.36 9.81 -4.86
CA LYS A 575 30.58 10.07 -4.09
C LYS A 575 30.29 9.99 -2.58
N ASP A 576 29.27 10.71 -2.13
CA ASP A 576 28.90 10.77 -0.70
C ASP A 576 28.35 9.41 -0.22
N PHE A 577 27.49 8.81 -1.02
CA PHE A 577 26.90 7.49 -0.76
C PHE A 577 27.97 6.38 -0.68
N SER A 578 28.94 6.35 -1.60
CA SER A 578 30.01 5.36 -1.62
C SER A 578 30.91 5.44 -0.40
N SER A 579 31.16 6.66 0.10
CA SER A 579 31.89 6.88 1.34
C SER A 579 31.16 6.28 2.55
N GLN A 580 29.85 6.55 2.66
CA GLN A 580 29.01 6.00 3.72
C GLN A 580 28.92 4.47 3.61
N LEU A 581 28.76 3.93 2.41
CA LEU A 581 28.70 2.48 2.16
C LEU A 581 29.99 1.79 2.59
N SER A 582 31.14 2.32 2.18
CA SER A 582 32.44 1.76 2.55
C SER A 582 32.67 1.74 4.07
N LYS A 583 32.22 2.78 4.76
CA LYS A 583 32.25 2.81 6.23
C LYS A 583 31.31 1.77 6.82
N ALA A 584 30.09 1.66 6.31
CA ALA A 584 29.09 0.72 6.81
C ALA A 584 29.47 -0.77 6.61
N GLU A 585 30.33 -1.07 5.62
CA GLU A 585 30.85 -2.41 5.35
C GLU A 585 31.92 -2.89 6.37
N LEU A 586 32.56 -1.98 7.07
CA LEU A 586 33.54 -2.29 8.12
C LEU A 586 32.93 -3.13 9.25
N ASP A 587 33.78 -3.69 10.12
CA ASP A 587 33.30 -4.33 11.34
C ASP A 587 32.67 -3.30 12.31
N GLU A 588 31.77 -3.76 13.18
CA GLU A 588 31.11 -2.89 14.16
C GLU A 588 32.12 -2.15 15.05
N LEU A 589 33.21 -2.82 15.44
CA LEU A 589 34.27 -2.25 16.25
C LEU A 589 35.08 -1.14 15.52
N GLU A 590 35.03 -1.14 14.19
CA GLU A 590 35.62 -0.13 13.32
C GLU A 590 34.64 0.97 12.92
N GLY A 591 33.44 0.96 13.50
CA GLY A 591 32.38 1.92 13.21
C GLY A 591 31.51 1.55 12.01
N GLY A 592 31.55 0.29 11.58
CA GLY A 592 30.65 -0.24 10.54
C GLY A 592 29.24 -0.49 11.04
N MET A 593 28.36 -0.92 10.12
CA MET A 593 26.97 -1.23 10.45
C MET A 593 26.89 -2.32 11.52
N ARG A 594 26.11 -2.05 12.56
CA ARG A 594 25.88 -3.00 13.65
C ARG A 594 25.07 -4.20 13.14
N PRO A 595 25.39 -5.42 13.61
CA PRO A 595 24.59 -6.60 13.29
C PRO A 595 23.20 -6.55 13.95
N ASN A 596 22.37 -7.50 13.62
CA ASN A 596 21.13 -7.73 14.36
C ASN A 596 21.47 -8.38 15.72
N ASN A 597 21.54 -7.58 16.76
CA ASN A 597 21.91 -8.04 18.09
C ASN A 597 20.81 -8.94 18.68
N LEU A 598 21.23 -9.94 19.41
CA LEU A 598 20.38 -10.82 20.17
C LEU A 598 20.39 -10.40 21.64
N VAL A 599 19.28 -10.66 22.33
CA VAL A 599 19.16 -10.47 23.78
C VAL A 599 19.05 -11.85 24.44
N GLU A 600 20.06 -12.25 25.19
CA GLU A 600 20.03 -13.52 25.94
C GLU A 600 18.99 -13.48 27.05
N THR A 601 18.34 -14.62 27.29
CA THR A 601 17.34 -14.80 28.33
C THR A 601 17.73 -15.99 29.23
N ASP A 602 17.10 -16.10 30.39
CA ASP A 602 17.26 -17.24 31.30
C ASP A 602 16.48 -18.46 30.84
N ILE A 603 15.72 -18.38 29.77
CA ILE A 603 14.94 -19.48 29.21
C ILE A 603 15.85 -20.54 28.65
N LYS A 604 15.71 -21.78 29.16
CA LYS A 604 16.56 -22.92 28.73
C LYS A 604 16.05 -23.54 27.42
N CYS A 605 17.00 -23.85 26.54
CA CYS A 605 16.74 -24.61 25.33
C CYS A 605 16.28 -26.03 25.67
N PRO A 606 15.11 -26.48 25.18
CA PRO A 606 14.59 -27.80 25.48
C PRO A 606 15.47 -28.94 24.94
N THR A 607 16.32 -28.64 23.93
CA THR A 607 17.16 -29.66 23.29
C THR A 607 18.56 -29.80 23.94
N CYS A 608 19.19 -28.68 24.31
CA CYS A 608 20.60 -28.71 24.76
C CYS A 608 20.84 -28.00 26.09
N GLY A 609 19.81 -27.46 26.75
CA GLY A 609 19.88 -26.81 28.07
C GLY A 609 20.60 -25.46 28.11
N ARG A 610 21.16 -24.95 26.98
CA ARG A 610 21.76 -23.60 26.90
C ARG A 610 20.69 -22.53 26.96
N ASN A 611 21.05 -21.31 27.26
CA ASN A 611 20.14 -20.17 27.23
C ASN A 611 19.61 -19.94 25.82
N MET A 612 18.37 -19.49 25.74
CA MET A 612 17.77 -18.99 24.50
C MET A 612 17.89 -17.47 24.43
N ALA A 613 17.97 -16.94 23.24
CA ALA A 613 18.04 -15.51 23.01
C ALA A 613 16.86 -15.01 22.17
N ILE A 614 16.36 -13.82 22.49
CA ILE A 614 15.38 -13.09 21.69
C ILE A 614 16.05 -12.69 20.37
N ARG A 615 15.46 -13.14 19.27
CA ARG A 615 15.90 -12.85 17.91
C ARG A 615 14.74 -12.36 17.06
N THR A 616 15.06 -11.60 16.03
CA THR A 616 14.07 -11.12 15.05
C THR A 616 14.45 -11.60 13.67
N ALA A 617 13.48 -12.18 12.98
CA ALA A 617 13.56 -12.54 11.56
C ALA A 617 12.47 -11.82 10.75
N SER A 618 12.46 -12.00 9.45
CA SER A 618 11.39 -11.47 8.57
C SER A 618 9.99 -12.00 8.92
N THR A 619 9.91 -13.10 9.67
CA THR A 619 8.68 -13.74 10.15
C THR A 619 8.24 -13.26 11.52
N GLY A 620 9.00 -12.40 12.18
CA GLY A 620 8.71 -11.89 13.53
C GLY A 620 9.77 -12.21 14.56
N VAL A 621 9.43 -12.00 15.83
CA VAL A 621 10.30 -12.26 16.98
C VAL A 621 10.19 -13.74 17.40
N PHE A 622 11.32 -14.35 17.75
CA PHE A 622 11.37 -15.74 18.19
C PHE A 622 12.51 -15.94 19.20
N LEU A 623 12.48 -17.03 19.94
CA LEU A 623 13.59 -17.45 20.79
C LEU A 623 14.46 -18.43 19.99
N GLY A 624 15.74 -18.16 19.89
CA GLY A 624 16.74 -19.03 19.26
C GLY A 624 17.79 -19.49 20.26
N CYS A 625 18.18 -20.77 20.19
CA CYS A 625 19.24 -21.29 21.06
C CYS A 625 20.56 -20.54 20.85
N SER A 626 21.26 -20.17 21.95
CA SER A 626 22.60 -19.55 21.89
C SER A 626 23.63 -20.50 21.24
N GLY A 627 23.41 -21.81 21.34
CA GLY A 627 24.23 -22.82 20.66
C GLY A 627 24.19 -22.81 19.12
N TYR A 628 23.36 -21.95 18.50
CA TYR A 628 23.38 -21.78 17.04
C TYR A 628 24.71 -21.19 16.50
N ALA A 629 25.39 -20.41 17.29
CA ALA A 629 26.68 -19.79 16.93
C ALA A 629 27.86 -20.77 16.94
N LEU A 630 27.68 -21.98 17.50
CA LEU A 630 28.75 -22.97 17.62
C LEU A 630 29.10 -23.62 16.26
N PRO A 631 30.26 -24.27 16.15
CA PRO A 631 30.68 -25.01 14.97
C PRO A 631 29.61 -26.01 14.52
N PRO A 632 29.55 -26.37 13.23
CA PRO A 632 28.45 -27.19 12.67
C PRO A 632 28.14 -28.51 13.42
N LYS A 633 29.14 -29.15 14.02
CA LYS A 633 28.97 -30.40 14.76
C LYS A 633 28.33 -30.23 16.15
N GLU A 634 28.45 -29.05 16.75
CA GLU A 634 27.95 -28.73 18.10
C GLU A 634 26.74 -27.79 18.06
N ARG A 635 26.34 -27.38 16.86
CA ARG A 635 25.33 -26.36 16.64
C ARG A 635 23.94 -26.88 17.02
N CYS A 636 23.28 -26.17 17.93
CA CYS A 636 21.88 -26.37 18.22
C CYS A 636 21.01 -25.42 17.41
N LYS A 637 20.07 -25.95 16.62
CA LYS A 637 19.17 -25.16 15.73
C LYS A 637 17.77 -24.96 16.33
N THR A 638 17.58 -25.27 17.59
CA THR A 638 16.27 -25.19 18.24
C THR A 638 15.80 -23.74 18.32
N THR A 639 14.55 -23.54 17.92
CA THR A 639 13.84 -22.25 18.00
C THR A 639 12.47 -22.43 18.62
N ILE A 640 11.99 -21.43 19.35
CA ILE A 640 10.63 -21.33 19.86
C ILE A 640 9.99 -20.09 19.23
N ASN A 641 8.90 -20.30 18.49
CA ASN A 641 8.14 -19.18 17.93
C ASN A 641 7.38 -18.47 19.05
N LEU A 642 7.45 -17.14 19.03
CA LEU A 642 6.70 -16.28 19.93
C LEU A 642 5.43 -15.78 19.24
N ILE A 643 4.30 -15.90 19.93
CA ILE A 643 2.99 -15.51 19.41
C ILE A 643 2.61 -14.17 20.02
N PRO A 644 2.48 -13.10 19.22
CA PRO A 644 2.13 -11.77 19.72
C PRO A 644 0.77 -11.79 20.43
N GLU A 645 0.69 -11.21 21.63
CA GLU A 645 -0.56 -11.09 22.38
C GLU A 645 -1.56 -10.16 21.68
N ALA A 646 -1.10 -9.17 20.94
CA ALA A 646 -1.94 -8.29 20.11
C ALA A 646 -2.78 -9.04 19.06
N GLU A 647 -2.35 -10.23 18.63
CA GLU A 647 -3.17 -11.11 17.79
C GLU A 647 -4.30 -11.80 18.58
N LEU A 648 -4.29 -11.68 19.88
CA LEU A 648 -5.28 -12.26 20.78
C LEU A 648 -6.44 -11.29 21.11
N LEU A 649 -6.29 -10.00 20.82
CA LEU A 649 -7.25 -8.95 21.11
C LEU A 649 -7.83 -8.39 19.80
N ASN A 650 -9.15 -8.48 19.63
CA ASN A 650 -9.85 -7.70 18.59
C ASN A 650 -9.95 -6.24 19.06
N VAL A 651 -8.98 -5.42 18.70
CA VAL A 651 -9.03 -3.98 18.95
C VAL A 651 -9.90 -3.34 17.87
N LEU A 652 -11.15 -3.02 18.20
CA LEU A 652 -12.13 -2.53 17.26
C LEU A 652 -12.28 -1.00 17.25
N ASP A 653 -11.78 -0.27 18.27
CA ASP A 653 -11.90 1.18 18.37
C ASP A 653 -10.69 1.85 19.08
N GLU A 654 -10.66 3.19 19.03
CA GLU A 654 -9.57 3.99 19.63
C GLU A 654 -9.56 3.93 21.17
N SER A 655 -10.70 3.70 21.80
CA SER A 655 -10.80 3.59 23.27
C SER A 655 -10.17 2.30 23.74
N SER A 656 -10.32 1.23 22.97
CA SER A 656 -9.69 -0.06 23.26
C SER A 656 -8.17 -0.03 23.06
N GLU A 657 -7.64 0.74 22.10
CA GLU A 657 -6.19 0.93 21.94
C GLU A 657 -5.55 1.63 23.14
N THR A 658 -6.19 2.71 23.65
CA THR A 658 -5.70 3.42 24.83
C THR A 658 -5.71 2.50 26.05
N LYS A 659 -6.79 1.76 26.28
CA LYS A 659 -6.89 0.79 27.37
C LYS A 659 -5.84 -0.31 27.23
N ALA A 660 -5.68 -0.89 26.04
CA ALA A 660 -4.66 -1.89 25.77
C ALA A 660 -3.24 -1.36 26.03
N LEU A 661 -2.97 -0.07 25.74
CA LEU A 661 -1.70 0.57 26.05
C LEU A 661 -1.50 0.77 27.57
N MET A 662 -2.57 1.12 28.29
CA MET A 662 -2.54 1.24 29.76
C MET A 662 -2.30 -0.11 30.44
N ASP A 663 -2.87 -1.18 29.92
CA ASP A 663 -2.75 -2.54 30.46
C ASP A 663 -1.38 -3.18 30.16
N ARG A 664 -0.58 -2.60 29.27
CA ARG A 664 0.77 -3.10 28.94
C ARG A 664 1.74 -2.86 30.09
N LYS A 665 2.57 -3.87 30.32
CA LYS A 665 3.72 -3.72 31.22
C LYS A 665 4.70 -2.70 30.66
N ARG A 666 5.36 -1.98 31.55
CA ARG A 666 6.40 -1.01 31.20
C ARG A 666 7.77 -1.59 31.50
N CYS A 667 8.71 -1.37 30.60
CA CYS A 667 10.10 -1.79 30.76
C CYS A 667 10.71 -1.04 31.96
N THR A 668 11.27 -1.79 32.91
CA THR A 668 11.92 -1.23 34.09
C THR A 668 13.20 -0.46 33.78
N LYS A 669 13.82 -0.72 32.61
CA LYS A 669 15.06 -0.07 32.16
C LYS A 669 14.84 1.26 31.43
N CYS A 670 13.81 1.36 30.59
CA CYS A 670 13.62 2.53 29.74
C CYS A 670 12.17 3.11 29.73
N GLY A 671 11.24 2.54 30.53
CA GLY A 671 9.88 3.04 30.65
C GLY A 671 8.95 2.77 29.46
N THR A 672 9.45 2.25 28.34
CA THR A 672 8.67 1.99 27.12
C THR A 672 7.71 0.83 27.34
N ALA A 673 6.52 0.89 26.73
CA ALA A 673 5.56 -0.23 26.75
C ALA A 673 6.18 -1.48 26.14
N MET A 674 5.96 -2.61 26.80
CA MET A 674 6.51 -3.90 26.39
C MET A 674 5.56 -4.61 25.42
N ASP A 675 6.11 -5.34 24.48
CA ASP A 675 5.38 -6.22 23.58
C ASP A 675 5.30 -7.61 24.24
N SER A 676 4.09 -8.14 24.37
CA SER A 676 3.83 -9.41 25.06
C SER A 676 3.69 -10.56 24.06
N TYR A 677 4.32 -11.68 24.34
CA TYR A 677 4.30 -12.89 23.52
C TYR A 677 4.06 -14.12 24.35
N VAL A 678 3.27 -15.06 23.83
CA VAL A 678 3.11 -16.38 24.44
C VAL A 678 4.25 -17.28 23.99
N ILE A 679 4.94 -17.88 24.96
CA ILE A 679 5.98 -18.90 24.72
C ILE A 679 5.32 -20.28 24.59
N ASP A 680 4.50 -20.60 25.58
CA ASP A 680 3.74 -21.86 25.72
C ASP A 680 2.49 -21.65 26.58
N SER A 681 1.78 -22.71 26.92
CA SER A 681 0.55 -22.65 27.75
C SER A 681 0.78 -22.12 29.17
N HIS A 682 2.00 -22.04 29.64
CA HIS A 682 2.36 -21.67 31.02
C HIS A 682 3.21 -20.42 31.13
N ARG A 683 3.78 -19.94 30.02
CA ARG A 683 4.72 -18.81 30.05
C ARG A 683 4.45 -17.79 28.97
N LYS A 684 4.47 -16.51 29.35
CA LYS A 684 4.58 -15.35 28.48
C LYS A 684 5.91 -14.66 28.66
N ILE A 685 6.41 -14.03 27.60
CA ILE A 685 7.54 -13.10 27.67
C ILE A 685 7.07 -11.71 27.25
N HIS A 686 7.40 -10.72 28.06
CA HIS A 686 7.22 -9.32 27.74
C HIS A 686 8.57 -8.77 27.33
N ILE A 687 8.69 -8.31 26.10
CA ILE A 687 9.93 -7.82 25.52
C ILE A 687 9.82 -6.30 25.40
N CYS A 688 10.85 -5.57 25.82
CA CYS A 688 10.86 -4.12 25.69
C CYS A 688 10.52 -3.68 24.27
N GLY A 689 9.65 -2.67 24.11
CA GLY A 689 9.29 -2.10 22.82
C GLY A 689 10.50 -1.60 22.03
N ASN A 690 11.58 -1.20 22.70
CA ASN A 690 12.84 -0.76 22.12
C ASN A 690 13.86 -1.88 21.85
N ASN A 691 13.48 -3.17 22.04
CA ASN A 691 14.37 -4.28 21.69
C ASN A 691 14.73 -4.25 20.19
N PRO A 692 15.98 -4.53 19.78
CA PRO A 692 17.12 -4.96 20.58
C PRO A 692 17.96 -3.84 21.22
N ASN A 693 17.61 -2.56 21.04
CA ASN A 693 18.37 -1.44 21.60
C ASN A 693 18.27 -1.37 23.13
N CYS A 694 17.20 -1.91 23.69
CA CYS A 694 17.03 -2.15 25.11
C CYS A 694 16.84 -3.66 25.35
N ASP A 695 17.60 -4.23 26.24
CA ASP A 695 17.62 -5.66 26.56
C ASP A 695 16.58 -6.04 27.64
N GLY A 696 15.67 -5.13 28.00
CA GLY A 696 14.64 -5.38 29.01
C GLY A 696 13.65 -6.48 28.57
N TYR A 697 13.43 -7.47 29.40
CA TYR A 697 12.39 -8.46 29.26
C TYR A 697 11.87 -8.91 30.62
N LEU A 698 10.66 -9.46 30.64
CA LEU A 698 10.05 -10.07 31.85
C LEU A 698 9.38 -11.37 31.42
N ILE A 699 9.48 -12.40 32.29
CA ILE A 699 8.76 -13.65 32.09
C ILE A 699 7.58 -13.67 33.07
N GLU A 700 6.41 -14.00 32.57
CA GLU A 700 5.19 -14.18 33.35
C GLU A 700 4.76 -15.66 33.30
N GLU A 701 4.61 -16.27 34.46
CA GLU A 701 4.10 -17.61 34.59
C GLU A 701 2.59 -17.57 34.86
N GLY A 702 1.84 -18.48 34.28
CA GLY A 702 0.40 -18.54 34.37
C GLY A 702 -0.23 -19.60 33.48
N SER A 703 -1.53 -19.51 33.25
CA SER A 703 -2.22 -20.34 32.28
C SER A 703 -2.68 -19.45 31.13
N PHE A 704 -2.12 -19.65 29.96
CA PHE A 704 -2.34 -18.78 28.78
C PHE A 704 -3.00 -19.56 27.65
N LYS A 705 -4.13 -19.05 27.18
CA LYS A 705 -4.83 -19.53 25.98
C LYS A 705 -4.57 -18.63 24.80
N ILE A 706 -4.42 -19.23 23.63
CA ILE A 706 -4.28 -18.48 22.37
C ILE A 706 -5.67 -18.25 21.81
N LYS A 707 -6.09 -16.99 21.72
CA LYS A 707 -7.40 -16.62 21.17
C LYS A 707 -7.51 -17.06 19.69
N GLY A 708 -8.61 -17.72 19.37
CA GLY A 708 -8.85 -18.28 18.04
C GLY A 708 -8.25 -19.66 17.81
N TYR A 709 -7.68 -20.27 18.87
CA TYR A 709 -7.29 -21.68 18.91
C TYR A 709 -7.50 -22.23 20.31
N ASP A 710 -8.71 -22.69 20.56
CA ASP A 710 -9.08 -23.39 21.82
C ASP A 710 -8.88 -24.90 21.67
N GLY A 711 -8.13 -25.34 20.66
CA GLY A 711 -8.04 -26.71 20.27
C GLY A 711 -7.08 -27.54 21.08
N PRO A 712 -7.30 -28.84 21.08
CA PRO A 712 -6.37 -29.83 21.63
C PRO A 712 -5.07 -29.83 20.81
N VAL A 713 -4.03 -30.43 21.41
CA VAL A 713 -2.87 -30.88 20.64
C VAL A 713 -3.39 -31.75 19.48
N VAL A 714 -3.06 -31.36 18.26
CA VAL A 714 -3.49 -32.09 17.08
C VAL A 714 -2.39 -33.07 16.70
N GLU A 715 -2.74 -34.35 16.63
CA GLU A 715 -1.80 -35.36 16.15
C GLU A 715 -1.48 -35.15 14.66
N CYS A 716 -0.23 -35.33 14.31
CA CYS A 716 0.23 -35.28 12.92
C CYS A 716 -0.31 -36.49 12.15
N ASP A 717 -1.06 -36.24 11.13
CA ASP A 717 -1.62 -37.25 10.22
C ASP A 717 -0.56 -38.07 9.46
N LYS A 718 0.73 -37.63 9.47
CA LYS A 718 1.83 -38.35 8.82
C LYS A 718 2.68 -39.22 9.75
N CYS A 719 2.89 -38.80 10.98
CA CYS A 719 3.82 -39.50 11.87
C CYS A 719 3.31 -39.71 13.30
N GLY A 720 2.09 -39.28 13.63
CA GLY A 720 1.48 -39.43 14.96
C GLY A 720 2.06 -38.51 16.05
N ALA A 721 3.09 -37.70 15.75
CA ALA A 721 3.65 -36.77 16.74
C ALA A 721 2.77 -35.53 16.89
N ASP A 722 2.93 -34.83 17.99
CA ASP A 722 2.17 -33.59 18.26
C ASP A 722 2.46 -32.49 17.26
N MET A 723 1.40 -31.79 16.84
CA MET A 723 1.51 -30.57 16.05
C MET A 723 1.37 -29.36 16.96
N HIS A 724 2.30 -28.43 16.84
CA HIS A 724 2.29 -27.18 17.58
C HIS A 724 1.91 -26.00 16.70
N LEU A 725 1.22 -25.03 17.32
CA LEU A 725 0.90 -23.77 16.64
C LEU A 725 2.19 -23.01 16.30
N LYS A 726 2.33 -22.62 15.06
CA LYS A 726 3.45 -21.82 14.53
C LYS A 726 2.93 -20.61 13.76
N LEU A 727 3.70 -19.55 13.75
CA LEU A 727 3.44 -18.35 12.92
C LEU A 727 4.37 -18.36 11.72
N GLY A 728 3.82 -18.20 10.53
CA GLY A 728 4.58 -18.13 9.29
C GLY A 728 4.20 -16.89 8.46
N ARG A 729 4.93 -16.68 7.36
CA ARG A 729 4.68 -15.55 6.44
C ARG A 729 3.22 -15.41 5.98
N PHE A 730 2.48 -16.51 5.96
CA PHE A 730 1.09 -16.56 5.51
C PHE A 730 0.08 -16.74 6.65
N GLY A 731 0.49 -16.44 7.90
CA GLY A 731 -0.35 -16.55 9.09
C GLY A 731 -0.08 -17.78 9.94
N LYS A 732 -1.00 -18.07 10.87
CA LYS A 732 -0.91 -19.18 11.83
C LYS A 732 -1.09 -20.52 11.14
N TYR A 733 -0.32 -21.53 11.58
CA TYR A 733 -0.44 -22.92 11.12
C TYR A 733 0.02 -23.90 12.20
N MET A 734 -0.46 -25.12 12.12
CA MET A 734 0.05 -26.21 12.94
C MET A 734 1.26 -26.85 12.22
N GLY A 735 2.37 -26.96 12.92
CA GLY A 735 3.59 -27.59 12.44
C GLY A 735 3.93 -28.81 13.29
N CYS A 736 4.19 -29.96 12.67
CA CYS A 736 4.59 -31.17 13.36
C CYS A 736 5.94 -30.96 14.08
N THR A 737 6.10 -31.60 15.24
CA THR A 737 7.33 -31.57 16.04
C THR A 737 8.39 -32.53 15.50
N ASN A 738 7.99 -33.54 14.74
CA ASN A 738 8.86 -34.64 14.29
C ASN A 738 9.06 -34.69 12.76
N CYS A 739 8.15 -34.14 11.96
CA CYS A 739 8.28 -34.15 10.49
C CYS A 739 7.90 -32.80 9.88
N ASP A 740 8.05 -32.65 8.55
CA ASP A 740 7.78 -31.40 7.85
C ASP A 740 6.29 -31.12 7.60
N ASN A 741 5.40 -31.91 8.21
CA ASN A 741 3.97 -31.75 8.00
C ASN A 741 3.43 -30.48 8.63
N THR A 742 2.59 -29.78 7.88
CA THR A 742 1.95 -28.55 8.33
C THR A 742 0.47 -28.52 7.96
N ARG A 743 -0.37 -28.01 8.87
CA ARG A 743 -1.80 -27.80 8.61
C ARG A 743 -2.16 -26.34 8.86
N LYS A 744 -2.95 -25.75 7.98
CA LYS A 744 -3.39 -24.36 8.13
C LYS A 744 -4.44 -24.23 9.24
N ILE A 745 -4.51 -23.03 9.85
CA ILE A 745 -5.65 -22.65 10.69
C ILE A 745 -6.60 -21.83 9.81
N LEU A 746 -7.86 -22.24 9.79
CA LEU A 746 -8.92 -21.57 9.04
C LEU A 746 -9.34 -20.26 9.74
N LYS A 747 -10.08 -19.41 9.03
CA LYS A 747 -10.54 -18.13 9.60
C LYS A 747 -11.47 -18.26 10.81
N ASN A 748 -12.12 -19.42 10.96
CA ASN A 748 -12.96 -19.77 12.12
C ASN A 748 -12.17 -20.33 13.31
N GLY A 749 -10.82 -20.39 13.22
CA GLY A 749 -9.95 -20.92 14.26
C GLY A 749 -9.74 -22.43 14.24
N GLU A 750 -10.41 -23.16 13.36
CA GLU A 750 -10.24 -24.63 13.23
C GLU A 750 -8.98 -24.98 12.44
N VAL A 751 -8.40 -26.12 12.79
CA VAL A 751 -7.29 -26.68 12.01
C VAL A 751 -7.84 -27.28 10.71
N ALA A 752 -7.29 -26.86 9.58
CA ALA A 752 -7.68 -27.42 8.30
C ALA A 752 -7.51 -28.94 8.29
N PRO A 753 -8.34 -29.69 7.57
CA PRO A 753 -8.17 -31.14 7.44
C PRO A 753 -6.78 -31.46 6.88
N PRO A 754 -6.31 -32.71 7.07
CA PRO A 754 -5.05 -33.17 6.49
C PRO A 754 -4.97 -32.84 4.99
N LYS A 755 -3.78 -32.50 4.52
CA LYS A 755 -3.55 -32.35 3.08
C LYS A 755 -3.68 -33.73 2.44
N GLU A 756 -4.58 -33.81 1.50
CA GLU A 756 -4.71 -35.03 0.72
C GLU A 756 -3.42 -35.30 -0.09
N GLU A 757 -3.01 -36.51 -0.12
CA GLU A 757 -1.90 -36.94 -0.95
C GLU A 757 -2.29 -36.80 -2.42
N PRO A 758 -1.40 -36.24 -3.27
CA PRO A 758 -1.68 -36.15 -4.70
C PRO A 758 -1.81 -37.55 -5.30
N VAL A 759 -2.73 -37.74 -6.26
CA VAL A 759 -2.84 -38.99 -6.96
C VAL A 759 -1.70 -39.10 -7.97
N HIS A 760 -0.93 -40.16 -7.93
CA HIS A 760 0.26 -40.36 -8.73
C HIS A 760 -0.06 -41.06 -10.07
N PHE A 761 0.48 -40.52 -11.17
CA PHE A 761 0.39 -41.09 -12.51
C PHE A 761 1.81 -41.24 -13.11
N PRO A 762 2.59 -42.25 -12.69
CA PRO A 762 3.96 -42.47 -13.18
C PRO A 762 4.06 -42.65 -14.70
N GLU A 763 2.96 -43.02 -15.31
CA GLU A 763 2.82 -43.22 -16.76
C GLU A 763 2.75 -41.87 -17.52
N LEU A 764 2.26 -40.85 -16.89
CA LEU A 764 2.13 -39.50 -17.49
C LEU A 764 3.40 -38.70 -17.26
N LYS A 765 4.34 -38.77 -18.18
CA LYS A 765 5.62 -38.07 -18.08
C LYS A 765 5.47 -36.56 -18.32
N CYS A 766 6.26 -35.76 -17.62
CA CYS A 766 6.40 -34.34 -17.87
C CYS A 766 7.16 -34.11 -19.17
N GLU A 767 6.82 -33.02 -19.90
CA GLU A 767 7.45 -32.72 -21.20
C GLU A 767 8.82 -32.03 -21.03
N LYS A 768 9.00 -31.31 -19.90
CA LYS A 768 10.16 -30.43 -19.64
C LYS A 768 11.12 -30.99 -18.60
N SER A 769 10.87 -32.15 -18.05
CA SER A 769 11.69 -32.79 -17.01
C SER A 769 11.46 -34.31 -16.96
N ASP A 770 12.38 -35.01 -16.31
CA ASP A 770 12.25 -36.49 -16.08
C ASP A 770 11.20 -36.84 -15.01
N ALA A 771 10.37 -35.87 -14.61
CA ALA A 771 9.29 -36.06 -13.66
C ALA A 771 8.05 -36.71 -14.33
N TYR A 772 7.12 -37.17 -13.52
CA TYR A 772 5.78 -37.54 -13.94
C TYR A 772 4.71 -36.68 -13.27
N PHE A 773 3.51 -36.70 -13.81
CA PHE A 773 2.41 -35.89 -13.28
C PHE A 773 1.72 -36.53 -12.08
N VAL A 774 1.27 -35.68 -11.19
CA VAL A 774 0.37 -36.01 -10.09
C VAL A 774 -0.84 -35.06 -10.11
N LEU A 775 -2.02 -35.60 -9.82
CA LEU A 775 -3.24 -34.82 -9.66
C LEU A 775 -3.27 -34.19 -8.28
N ARG A 776 -3.42 -32.88 -8.24
CA ARG A 776 -3.60 -32.11 -6.99
C ARG A 776 -4.94 -31.40 -7.01
N ASP A 777 -5.58 -31.38 -5.86
CA ASP A 777 -6.76 -30.55 -5.61
C ASP A 777 -6.35 -29.29 -4.85
N GLY A 778 -6.52 -28.13 -5.45
CA GLY A 778 -6.07 -26.85 -4.92
C GLY A 778 -7.22 -25.84 -4.81
N ALA A 779 -6.92 -24.66 -4.27
CA ALA A 779 -7.87 -23.55 -4.12
C ALA A 779 -8.52 -23.09 -5.45
N SER A 780 -7.94 -23.45 -6.59
CA SER A 780 -8.43 -23.16 -7.94
C SER A 780 -8.84 -24.44 -8.69
N GLY A 781 -9.29 -25.48 -7.96
CA GLY A 781 -9.71 -26.77 -8.51
C GLY A 781 -8.55 -27.72 -8.79
N VAL A 782 -8.86 -28.84 -9.48
CA VAL A 782 -7.88 -29.87 -9.79
C VAL A 782 -6.94 -29.46 -10.93
N PHE A 783 -5.68 -29.87 -10.82
CA PHE A 783 -4.66 -29.65 -11.84
C PHE A 783 -3.57 -30.74 -11.79
N MET A 784 -2.91 -30.94 -12.91
CA MET A 784 -1.72 -31.75 -12.97
C MET A 784 -0.47 -30.95 -12.65
N SER A 785 0.40 -31.49 -11.81
CA SER A 785 1.72 -30.91 -11.51
C SER A 785 2.80 -31.98 -11.50
N ALA A 786 4.05 -31.59 -11.72
CA ALA A 786 5.18 -32.50 -11.55
C ALA A 786 5.24 -33.05 -10.12
N HIS A 787 5.48 -34.37 -9.95
CA HIS A 787 5.54 -35.03 -8.63
C HIS A 787 6.63 -34.46 -7.74
N ASN A 788 7.74 -33.99 -8.31
CA ASN A 788 8.91 -33.48 -7.61
C ASN A 788 8.91 -31.96 -7.43
N PHE A 789 7.73 -31.30 -7.52
CA PHE A 789 7.62 -29.87 -7.22
C PHE A 789 8.26 -29.55 -5.83
N PRO A 790 9.06 -28.48 -5.68
CA PRO A 790 9.30 -27.36 -6.61
C PRO A 790 10.50 -27.51 -7.57
N LYS A 791 11.16 -28.67 -7.65
CA LYS A 791 12.28 -28.91 -8.57
C LYS A 791 11.85 -28.76 -10.02
N SER A 792 10.76 -29.41 -10.41
CA SER A 792 10.04 -29.11 -11.64
C SER A 792 8.74 -28.36 -11.32
N ARG A 793 8.50 -27.27 -12.05
CA ARG A 793 7.28 -26.42 -11.88
C ARG A 793 6.27 -26.64 -13.00
N GLU A 794 6.39 -27.74 -13.72
CA GLU A 794 5.48 -28.05 -14.82
C GLU A 794 4.08 -28.35 -14.31
N THR A 795 3.10 -27.65 -14.85
CA THR A 795 1.68 -27.80 -14.53
C THR A 795 0.84 -27.71 -15.79
N ARG A 796 -0.26 -28.45 -15.84
CA ARG A 796 -1.23 -28.36 -16.91
C ARG A 796 -2.65 -28.64 -16.44
N PRO A 797 -3.68 -28.32 -17.26
CA PRO A 797 -5.05 -28.76 -17.02
C PRO A 797 -5.14 -30.30 -16.99
N VAL A 798 -6.17 -30.81 -16.35
CA VAL A 798 -6.49 -32.22 -16.28
C VAL A 798 -7.33 -32.59 -17.51
N LYS A 799 -6.91 -33.57 -18.27
CA LYS A 799 -7.68 -34.08 -19.39
C LYS A 799 -8.68 -35.15 -18.89
N ILE A 800 -9.92 -35.09 -19.31
CA ILE A 800 -10.95 -36.05 -18.90
C ILE A 800 -10.57 -37.49 -19.32
N ALA A 801 -10.03 -37.67 -20.51
CA ALA A 801 -9.59 -39.00 -21.00
C ALA A 801 -8.58 -39.67 -20.06
N GLU A 802 -7.67 -38.92 -19.44
CA GLU A 802 -6.72 -39.42 -18.44
C GLU A 802 -7.42 -39.83 -17.13
N LEU A 803 -8.40 -39.05 -16.67
CA LEU A 803 -9.19 -39.42 -15.50
C LEU A 803 -10.01 -40.69 -15.73
N VAL A 804 -10.54 -40.89 -16.92
CA VAL A 804 -11.25 -42.12 -17.31
C VAL A 804 -10.30 -43.30 -17.31
N GLN A 805 -9.10 -43.15 -17.91
CA GLN A 805 -8.09 -44.22 -18.00
C GLN A 805 -7.60 -44.68 -16.62
N TYR A 806 -7.51 -43.78 -15.66
CA TYR A 806 -6.98 -44.04 -14.29
C TYR A 806 -8.04 -43.87 -13.21
N ARG A 807 -9.30 -44.11 -13.53
CA ARG A 807 -10.47 -43.89 -12.63
C ARG A 807 -10.31 -44.59 -11.28
N GLU A 808 -9.76 -45.79 -11.26
CA GLU A 808 -9.58 -46.57 -10.02
C GLU A 808 -8.63 -45.94 -9.01
N ARG A 809 -7.79 -45.00 -9.45
CA ARG A 809 -6.85 -44.28 -8.58
C ARG A 809 -7.46 -43.00 -8.00
N LEU A 810 -8.62 -42.58 -8.51
CA LEU A 810 -9.22 -41.31 -8.08
C LEU A 810 -9.90 -41.46 -6.71
N PRO A 811 -9.72 -40.49 -5.80
CA PRO A 811 -10.54 -40.43 -4.59
C PRO A 811 -12.02 -40.33 -4.94
N GLU A 812 -12.89 -40.88 -4.12
CA GLU A 812 -14.34 -40.91 -4.31
C GLU A 812 -14.93 -39.52 -4.66
N LYS A 813 -14.45 -38.48 -3.96
CA LYS A 813 -14.87 -37.09 -4.18
C LYS A 813 -14.51 -36.53 -5.56
N LEU A 814 -13.54 -37.13 -6.28
CA LEU A 814 -13.09 -36.71 -7.61
C LEU A 814 -13.52 -37.68 -8.71
N ALA A 815 -14.08 -38.84 -8.37
CA ALA A 815 -14.48 -39.87 -9.32
C ALA A 815 -15.52 -39.34 -10.32
N TYR A 816 -16.41 -38.44 -9.92
CA TYR A 816 -17.40 -37.82 -10.78
C TYR A 816 -16.82 -37.06 -11.98
N LEU A 817 -15.57 -36.59 -11.88
CA LEU A 817 -14.89 -35.92 -13.00
C LEU A 817 -14.62 -36.86 -14.17
N ALA A 818 -14.42 -38.18 -13.89
CA ALA A 818 -14.23 -39.17 -14.90
C ALA A 818 -15.53 -39.55 -15.66
N ASP A 819 -16.70 -39.09 -15.16
CA ASP A 819 -18.00 -39.27 -15.80
C ASP A 819 -18.32 -38.18 -16.83
N ALA A 820 -17.46 -37.17 -16.94
CA ALA A 820 -17.63 -36.08 -17.88
C ALA A 820 -17.33 -36.52 -19.34
N PRO A 821 -17.90 -35.85 -20.35
CA PRO A 821 -17.57 -36.08 -21.73
C PRO A 821 -16.07 -35.90 -22.01
N GLN A 822 -15.46 -36.86 -22.69
CA GLN A 822 -14.02 -36.83 -22.99
C GLN A 822 -13.68 -35.88 -24.15
N LYS A 823 -14.64 -35.60 -25.01
CA LYS A 823 -14.51 -34.73 -26.18
C LYS A 823 -15.74 -33.83 -26.34
N ASP A 824 -15.57 -32.72 -27.02
CA ASP A 824 -16.68 -31.89 -27.47
C ASP A 824 -17.30 -32.42 -28.80
N PRO A 825 -18.40 -31.83 -29.29
CA PRO A 825 -19.03 -32.23 -30.57
C PRO A 825 -18.14 -32.07 -31.80
N GLU A 826 -17.04 -31.31 -31.71
CA GLU A 826 -16.03 -31.16 -32.76
C GLU A 826 -14.80 -32.07 -32.57
N GLU A 827 -14.89 -33.08 -31.70
CA GLU A 827 -13.82 -34.05 -31.38
C GLU A 827 -12.59 -33.47 -30.67
N ASN A 828 -12.65 -32.22 -30.12
CA ASN A 828 -11.56 -31.64 -29.35
C ASN A 828 -11.51 -32.25 -27.95
N GLU A 829 -10.31 -32.44 -27.38
CA GLU A 829 -10.10 -32.97 -26.02
C GLU A 829 -10.73 -32.12 -24.92
N ALA A 830 -11.46 -32.76 -24.02
CA ALA A 830 -12.09 -32.12 -22.87
C ALA A 830 -11.13 -32.03 -21.67
N ILE A 831 -11.13 -30.88 -21.02
CA ILE A 831 -10.30 -30.58 -19.87
C ILE A 831 -11.11 -30.03 -18.72
N VAL A 832 -10.64 -30.21 -17.47
CA VAL A 832 -11.24 -29.64 -16.27
C VAL A 832 -10.75 -28.22 -16.06
N ARG A 833 -11.67 -27.33 -15.73
CA ARG A 833 -11.41 -25.94 -15.32
C ARG A 833 -12.20 -25.60 -14.05
N PHE A 834 -11.84 -24.51 -13.38
CA PHE A 834 -12.49 -24.06 -12.15
C PHE A 834 -13.04 -22.63 -12.29
N SER A 835 -14.32 -22.46 -11.99
CA SER A 835 -14.99 -21.18 -11.92
C SER A 835 -14.81 -20.55 -10.52
N ARG A 836 -13.99 -19.50 -10.42
CA ARG A 836 -13.80 -18.76 -9.15
C ARG A 836 -15.08 -18.07 -8.68
N LYS A 837 -15.96 -17.67 -9.62
CA LYS A 837 -17.22 -17.00 -9.32
C LYS A 837 -18.23 -17.97 -8.71
N GLU A 838 -18.35 -19.15 -9.27
CA GLU A 838 -19.31 -20.19 -8.88
C GLU A 838 -18.71 -21.19 -7.86
N LYS A 839 -17.38 -21.11 -7.61
CA LYS A 839 -16.62 -22.02 -6.72
C LYS A 839 -16.80 -23.52 -7.06
N LYS A 840 -16.96 -23.82 -8.34
CA LYS A 840 -17.15 -25.20 -8.83
C LYS A 840 -16.26 -25.51 -10.02
N GLN A 841 -16.03 -26.81 -10.24
CA GLN A 841 -15.35 -27.30 -11.43
C GLN A 841 -16.34 -27.42 -12.58
N TYR A 842 -15.87 -27.17 -13.79
CA TYR A 842 -16.60 -27.36 -15.04
C TYR A 842 -15.67 -27.94 -16.10
N VAL A 843 -16.20 -28.49 -17.14
CA VAL A 843 -15.46 -29.06 -18.26
C VAL A 843 -15.61 -28.19 -19.50
N THR A 844 -14.55 -28.00 -20.22
CA THR A 844 -14.49 -27.34 -21.53
C THR A 844 -13.50 -28.06 -22.41
N SER A 845 -13.51 -27.83 -23.72
CA SER A 845 -12.51 -28.39 -24.63
C SER A 845 -11.43 -27.37 -25.01
N GLU A 846 -10.34 -27.86 -25.55
CA GLU A 846 -9.20 -27.05 -25.97
C GLU A 846 -8.85 -27.33 -27.43
N LYS A 847 -8.75 -26.28 -28.25
CA LYS A 847 -8.32 -26.33 -29.66
C LYS A 847 -7.12 -25.38 -29.82
N GLU A 848 -6.00 -25.93 -30.30
CA GLU A 848 -4.76 -25.16 -30.47
C GLU A 848 -4.31 -24.37 -29.22
N GLY A 849 -4.47 -24.96 -28.02
CA GLY A 849 -4.10 -24.33 -26.75
C GLY A 849 -5.05 -23.25 -26.28
N LYS A 850 -6.23 -23.07 -26.89
CA LYS A 850 -7.27 -22.14 -26.48
C LYS A 850 -8.55 -22.86 -26.09
N ALA A 851 -9.15 -22.46 -24.98
CA ALA A 851 -10.45 -22.99 -24.56
C ALA A 851 -11.53 -22.63 -25.59
N THR A 852 -12.36 -23.61 -25.93
CA THR A 852 -13.51 -23.42 -26.83
C THR A 852 -14.69 -22.75 -26.09
N LYS A 853 -15.78 -22.52 -26.78
CA LYS A 853 -17.03 -22.01 -26.19
C LYS A 853 -17.92 -23.13 -25.61
N TRP A 854 -17.56 -24.37 -25.80
CA TRP A 854 -18.26 -25.53 -25.26
C TRP A 854 -18.00 -25.66 -23.76
N ILE A 855 -19.03 -25.72 -22.95
CA ILE A 855 -18.95 -25.80 -21.48
C ILE A 855 -19.96 -26.81 -20.98
N VAL A 856 -19.52 -27.68 -20.07
CA VAL A 856 -20.34 -28.69 -19.42
C VAL A 856 -20.21 -28.53 -17.91
N ASP A 857 -21.33 -28.39 -17.23
CA ASP A 857 -21.42 -28.23 -15.79
C ASP A 857 -21.94 -29.53 -15.13
N PHE A 858 -21.41 -29.80 -13.92
CA PHE A 858 -21.95 -30.88 -13.09
C PHE A 858 -23.13 -30.34 -12.25
N THR A 859 -24.34 -30.82 -12.53
CA THR A 859 -25.58 -30.33 -11.88
C THR A 859 -26.49 -31.53 -11.59
N ASN A 860 -26.98 -31.63 -10.35
CA ASN A 860 -27.88 -32.71 -9.92
C ASN A 860 -27.35 -34.13 -10.20
N GLY A 861 -26.04 -34.33 -10.00
CA GLY A 861 -25.40 -35.62 -10.17
C GLY A 861 -25.11 -36.02 -11.63
N LYS A 862 -25.28 -35.11 -12.59
CA LYS A 862 -25.04 -35.37 -14.03
C LYS A 862 -24.28 -34.22 -14.68
N TRP A 863 -23.50 -34.54 -15.69
CA TRP A 863 -22.86 -33.55 -16.55
C TRP A 863 -23.84 -33.08 -17.63
N VAL A 864 -24.07 -31.78 -17.68
CA VAL A 864 -25.03 -31.15 -18.60
C VAL A 864 -24.37 -29.99 -19.33
N GLU A 865 -24.54 -29.98 -20.65
CA GLU A 865 -24.01 -28.87 -21.46
C GLU A 865 -24.73 -27.55 -21.10
N ARG A 866 -23.94 -26.52 -20.92
CA ARG A 866 -24.45 -25.18 -20.58
C ARG A 866 -25.12 -24.56 -21.81
N LYS A 867 -26.46 -24.47 -21.81
CA LYS A 867 -27.17 -23.75 -22.85
C LYS A 867 -26.74 -22.27 -22.85
N LYS A 868 -26.49 -21.75 -24.05
CA LYS A 868 -26.06 -20.33 -24.24
C LYS A 868 -27.11 -19.35 -23.77
#